data_7532128980ef5b7c9874359191a9e1b6
#
_entry.id   7532128980ef5b7c9874359191a9e1b6
#
_cell.length_a   1.000
_cell.length_b   1.000
_cell.length_c   1.000
_cell.angle_alpha   90.00
_cell.angle_beta   90.00
_cell.angle_gamma   90.00
#
_symmetry.space_group_name_H-M   'P 1'
#
loop_
_entity.id
_entity.type
_entity.pdbx_description
1 polymer ?
#
loop_
_entity_poly.entity_id
_entity_poly.type
_entity_poly.pdbx_seq_one_letter_code
_entity_poly.pdbx_strand_id
1 'polypeptide(L)'
;MKLPSYPVVTIDPHFSIWSKGDVLNSCDTTLWCGYKMRIEGKVTVDGKAYMFLGKDEDKKLSQSKTEITPFTASYYFDAEDFSLNFKTWSPFLFSDFQMLASPCAFLDTEVTFRDGKKHSVSVEFTAFEELAKGKSKRGKIVKYERTLEGRSLSKMGLLKQKPLNDSGDNFAADWGWVAFLGGQCGTNKNGIVSVNSASDTEKASFSTVIAYDDVYSINYFGDFLKGLWTEKFRSVEEAMIYCADNREAILSEICSQDERIVKDAEGFGENYVKILSAAVRQVLAGHKLVRDKNGELLYLSKECHSNGCINTVDVSYPAMPMYLLYTPELVKAMLTGVYRFAESKLWDAPFAPHDIGRYPLACGQVYALNPHKHLLPHKIGYKRVYKSKSTKIYMPMFQMPVEECGNMIILSYAYYKESGDKSFLERYFPTLKGWADYLIKKGVVLDNQLCTDDFAGHSTKNVNLAIKGVMGVASFGRICDELSKENTYTEKSKAMADELCKVCGVAEGSLPFSVDKKDSWSLKYNLVWDRIYGFDLFSKEIYKAESMLYREKLNKYGVPLDYRKDFTKTDWMLWAACLDETEENVELFSERIVSYLADAEDKTCFSDWIETKKPKQSGFDHRTVQAGLWMPVLAKKYIK
;
A
#
# COMPACT_ATOMS: atom_id res chain seq x y z
N MET A 1 19.45 7.73 0.65
CA MET A 1 18.46 8.23 1.64
C MET A 1 18.45 7.32 2.85
N LYS A 2 18.39 7.86 4.09
CA LYS A 2 18.20 7.07 5.29
C LYS A 2 16.71 6.80 5.50
N LEU A 3 16.35 5.55 5.78
CA LEU A 3 14.98 5.09 6.03
C LEU A 3 14.91 4.32 7.36
N PRO A 4 13.73 4.22 7.98
CA PRO A 4 13.53 3.40 9.18
C PRO A 4 13.76 1.90 8.90
N SER A 5 13.44 1.43 7.71
CA SER A 5 13.73 0.08 7.22
C SER A 5 13.93 0.07 5.70
N TYR A 6 14.55 -0.99 5.20
CA TYR A 6 14.93 -1.12 3.79
C TYR A 6 14.28 -2.36 3.15
N PRO A 7 13.65 -2.22 1.97
CA PRO A 7 13.02 -3.34 1.28
C PRO A 7 14.06 -4.29 0.70
N VAL A 8 13.85 -5.60 0.90
CA VAL A 8 14.71 -6.67 0.35
C VAL A 8 13.93 -7.45 -0.71
N VAL A 9 12.74 -7.97 -0.39
CA VAL A 9 11.85 -8.63 -1.34
C VAL A 9 10.43 -8.14 -1.09
N THR A 10 9.79 -7.59 -2.12
CA THR A 10 8.43 -7.04 -2.02
C THR A 10 7.57 -7.66 -3.13
N ILE A 11 6.68 -8.60 -2.77
CA ILE A 11 5.82 -9.32 -3.72
C ILE A 11 4.34 -9.05 -3.40
N ASP A 12 3.89 -9.44 -2.20
CA ASP A 12 2.52 -9.29 -1.74
C ASP A 12 2.46 -9.20 -0.20
N PRO A 13 1.28 -9.04 0.44
CA PRO A 13 1.18 -8.90 1.90
C PRO A 13 1.74 -10.07 2.71
N HIS A 14 1.84 -11.27 2.14
CA HIS A 14 2.42 -12.45 2.79
C HIS A 14 3.93 -12.59 2.55
N PHE A 15 4.47 -11.90 1.53
CA PHE A 15 5.89 -11.99 1.17
C PHE A 15 6.48 -10.60 0.85
N SER A 16 6.45 -9.73 1.84
CA SER A 16 7.07 -8.39 1.85
C SER A 16 8.13 -8.35 2.95
N ILE A 17 9.40 -8.52 2.56
CA ILE A 17 10.54 -8.78 3.45
C ILE A 17 11.44 -7.56 3.50
N TRP A 18 11.79 -7.15 4.71
CA TRP A 18 12.49 -5.91 5.02
C TRP A 18 13.68 -6.14 5.95
N SER A 19 14.72 -5.31 5.79
CA SER A 19 15.79 -5.16 6.78
C SER A 19 15.48 -3.97 7.68
N LYS A 20 15.38 -4.20 8.96
CA LYS A 20 15.05 -3.19 9.99
C LYS A 20 16.30 -2.64 10.70
N GLY A 21 17.48 -2.78 10.08
CA GLY A 21 18.75 -2.22 10.56
C GLY A 21 19.13 -0.94 9.85
N ASP A 22 20.11 -0.21 10.39
CA ASP A 22 20.68 0.97 9.72
C ASP A 22 21.51 0.57 8.49
N VAL A 23 22.05 -0.65 8.48
CA VAL A 23 22.73 -1.31 7.35
C VAL A 23 22.19 -2.73 7.19
N LEU A 24 22.22 -3.28 5.97
CA LEU A 24 21.59 -4.56 5.65
C LEU A 24 22.16 -5.76 6.41
N ASN A 25 23.42 -5.71 6.79
CA ASN A 25 24.12 -6.79 7.48
C ASN A 25 24.20 -6.59 9.01
N SER A 26 23.30 -5.80 9.59
CA SER A 26 23.23 -5.57 11.04
C SER A 26 22.13 -6.37 11.75
N CYS A 27 21.14 -6.88 11.02
CA CYS A 27 20.00 -7.60 11.58
C CYS A 27 19.46 -8.66 10.63
N ASP A 28 18.68 -9.61 11.18
CA ASP A 28 17.90 -10.55 10.38
C ASP A 28 16.81 -9.80 9.59
N THR A 29 16.52 -10.29 8.38
CA THR A 29 15.36 -9.80 7.63
C THR A 29 14.05 -10.31 8.24
N THR A 30 13.00 -9.50 8.11
CA THR A 30 11.67 -9.79 8.66
C THR A 30 10.56 -9.52 7.65
N LEU A 31 9.42 -10.18 7.80
CA LEU A 31 8.18 -9.73 7.19
C LEU A 31 7.89 -8.29 7.68
N TRP A 32 7.17 -7.49 6.92
CA TRP A 32 6.79 -6.12 7.26
C TRP A 32 6.33 -5.99 8.74
N CYS A 33 5.56 -6.95 9.26
CA CYS A 33 5.04 -6.97 10.64
C CYS A 33 6.00 -7.54 11.70
N GLY A 34 7.29 -7.71 11.36
CA GLY A 34 8.33 -8.12 12.31
C GLY A 34 8.53 -9.63 12.50
N TYR A 35 7.76 -10.50 11.81
CA TYR A 35 8.06 -11.92 11.82
C TYR A 35 9.41 -12.19 11.18
N LYS A 36 10.24 -12.97 11.85
CA LYS A 36 11.53 -13.42 11.34
C LYS A 36 11.31 -14.22 10.05
N MET A 37 11.86 -13.71 8.96
CA MET A 37 11.86 -14.30 7.63
C MET A 37 13.23 -14.04 7.01
N ARG A 38 14.20 -14.90 7.34
CA ARG A 38 15.59 -14.67 7.01
C ARG A 38 15.90 -14.96 5.55
N ILE A 39 16.54 -13.97 4.94
CA ILE A 39 17.33 -14.10 3.73
C ILE A 39 18.72 -13.60 4.08
N GLU A 40 19.75 -14.40 3.82
CA GLU A 40 21.14 -14.01 4.01
C GLU A 40 21.85 -13.93 2.66
N GLY A 41 22.78 -12.97 2.56
CA GLY A 41 23.63 -12.75 1.39
C GLY A 41 25.10 -12.69 1.79
N LYS A 42 25.92 -13.57 1.18
CA LYS A 42 27.34 -13.72 1.43
C LYS A 42 28.11 -13.63 0.13
N VAL A 43 29.22 -12.86 0.12
CA VAL A 43 30.19 -12.87 -0.97
C VAL A 43 31.48 -13.50 -0.49
N THR A 44 32.05 -14.40 -1.30
CA THR A 44 33.34 -15.01 -1.04
C THR A 44 34.31 -14.61 -2.15
N VAL A 45 35.43 -14.01 -1.79
CA VAL A 45 36.51 -13.59 -2.71
C VAL A 45 37.79 -14.32 -2.31
N ASP A 46 38.36 -15.10 -3.22
CA ASP A 46 39.58 -15.91 -3.01
C ASP A 46 39.52 -16.72 -1.71
N GLY A 47 38.39 -17.34 -1.43
CA GLY A 47 38.14 -18.16 -0.25
C GLY A 47 37.83 -17.38 1.05
N LYS A 48 37.84 -16.03 1.03
CA LYS A 48 37.47 -15.21 2.19
C LYS A 48 36.00 -14.80 2.08
N ALA A 49 35.19 -15.19 3.05
CA ALA A 49 33.75 -14.89 3.10
C ALA A 49 33.45 -13.56 3.81
N TYR A 50 32.43 -12.85 3.29
CA TYR A 50 31.93 -11.59 3.85
C TYR A 50 30.39 -11.55 3.76
N MET A 51 29.75 -11.10 4.85
CA MET A 51 28.30 -10.92 4.92
C MET A 51 27.92 -9.51 4.45
N PHE A 52 26.95 -9.41 3.53
CA PHE A 52 26.36 -8.14 3.10
C PHE A 52 24.85 -8.03 3.39
N LEU A 53 24.15 -9.14 3.62
CA LEU A 53 22.73 -9.17 3.98
C LEU A 53 22.48 -10.18 5.10
N GLY A 54 21.68 -9.78 6.12
CA GLY A 54 21.37 -10.63 7.26
C GLY A 54 22.34 -10.44 8.42
N LYS A 55 22.24 -11.30 9.44
CA LYS A 55 23.09 -11.23 10.64
C LYS A 55 23.72 -12.60 10.91
N ASP A 56 24.96 -12.74 10.59
CA ASP A 56 25.77 -13.90 10.91
C ASP A 56 27.12 -13.45 11.52
N GLU A 57 27.91 -14.40 12.03
CA GLU A 57 29.22 -14.14 12.65
C GLU A 57 30.37 -13.92 11.64
N ASP A 58 30.12 -14.15 10.36
CA ASP A 58 31.09 -13.92 9.27
C ASP A 58 31.53 -12.44 9.22
N LYS A 59 32.71 -12.19 8.64
CA LYS A 59 33.23 -10.84 8.45
C LYS A 59 32.24 -10.01 7.63
N LYS A 60 31.83 -8.87 8.18
CA LYS A 60 30.86 -7.96 7.53
C LYS A 60 31.55 -7.01 6.56
N LEU A 61 30.93 -6.76 5.41
CA LEU A 61 31.29 -5.65 4.54
C LEU A 61 30.80 -4.32 5.13
N SER A 62 31.55 -3.26 4.88
CA SER A 62 31.13 -1.90 5.20
C SER A 62 30.12 -1.39 4.16
N GLN A 63 28.89 -1.11 4.56
CA GLN A 63 27.90 -0.48 3.67
C GLN A 63 28.18 1.02 3.57
N SER A 64 28.49 1.49 2.37
CA SER A 64 28.89 2.89 2.13
C SER A 64 27.75 3.77 1.64
N LYS A 65 26.77 3.21 0.91
CA LYS A 65 25.69 3.98 0.28
C LYS A 65 24.42 3.15 0.14
N THR A 66 23.27 3.84 0.14
CA THR A 66 21.96 3.29 -0.21
C THR A 66 21.26 4.23 -1.17
N GLU A 67 20.80 3.70 -2.29
CA GLU A 67 19.97 4.40 -3.28
C GLU A 67 18.61 3.72 -3.39
N ILE A 68 17.55 4.49 -3.24
CA ILE A 68 16.16 4.04 -3.33
C ILE A 68 15.50 4.84 -4.44
N THR A 69 15.07 4.15 -5.48
CA THR A 69 14.16 4.67 -6.50
C THR A 69 12.75 4.12 -6.22
N PRO A 70 11.71 4.58 -6.91
CA PRO A 70 10.37 4.04 -6.72
C PRO A 70 10.30 2.50 -6.76
N PHE A 71 10.94 1.86 -7.73
CA PHE A 71 10.84 0.41 -7.93
C PHE A 71 12.11 -0.38 -7.60
N THR A 72 13.26 0.28 -7.40
CA THR A 72 14.52 -0.42 -7.10
C THR A 72 15.16 0.05 -5.80
N ALA A 73 16.01 -0.79 -5.20
CA ALA A 73 16.92 -0.40 -4.13
C ALA A 73 18.29 -0.96 -4.39
N SER A 74 19.30 -0.11 -4.31
CA SER A 74 20.71 -0.45 -4.47
C SER A 74 21.47 -0.16 -3.19
N TYR A 75 22.25 -1.13 -2.75
CA TYR A 75 23.05 -1.10 -1.54
C TYR A 75 24.52 -1.34 -1.92
N TYR A 76 25.37 -0.38 -1.58
CA TYR A 76 26.78 -0.39 -1.95
C TYR A 76 27.63 -0.74 -0.74
N PHE A 77 28.55 -1.66 -0.94
CA PHE A 77 29.47 -2.13 0.09
C PHE A 77 30.91 -2.03 -0.41
N ASP A 78 31.82 -1.72 0.49
CA ASP A 78 33.23 -1.56 0.21
C ASP A 78 34.09 -2.49 1.09
N ALA A 79 35.06 -3.13 0.45
CA ALA A 79 36.20 -3.79 1.05
C ALA A 79 37.48 -3.10 0.57
N GLU A 80 38.65 -3.56 1.02
CA GLU A 80 39.93 -2.99 0.61
C GLU A 80 40.16 -3.12 -0.91
N ASP A 81 39.95 -4.33 -1.47
CA ASP A 81 40.29 -4.68 -2.84
C ASP A 81 39.09 -4.72 -3.79
N PHE A 82 37.86 -4.66 -3.29
CA PHE A 82 36.67 -4.73 -4.12
C PHE A 82 35.51 -3.91 -3.58
N SER A 83 34.51 -3.66 -4.46
CA SER A 83 33.20 -3.17 -4.09
C SER A 83 32.12 -4.15 -4.52
N LEU A 84 31.00 -4.15 -3.78
CA LEU A 84 29.81 -4.92 -4.10
C LEU A 84 28.62 -3.99 -4.16
N ASN A 85 27.86 -4.06 -5.27
CA ASN A 85 26.53 -3.46 -5.38
C ASN A 85 25.49 -4.59 -5.31
N PHE A 86 24.59 -4.51 -4.34
CA PHE A 86 23.43 -5.39 -4.22
C PHE A 86 22.17 -4.61 -4.56
N LYS A 87 21.46 -5.01 -5.62
CA LYS A 87 20.23 -4.38 -6.08
C LYS A 87 19.04 -5.33 -5.94
N THR A 88 17.91 -4.81 -5.41
CA THR A 88 16.68 -5.56 -5.28
C THR A 88 15.52 -4.85 -5.98
N TRP A 89 14.67 -5.63 -6.66
CA TRP A 89 13.49 -5.11 -7.36
C TRP A 89 12.50 -6.23 -7.67
N SER A 90 11.25 -5.85 -7.95
CA SER A 90 10.17 -6.76 -8.37
C SER A 90 9.60 -6.27 -9.70
N PRO A 91 9.07 -7.14 -10.57
CA PRO A 91 8.56 -6.75 -11.88
C PRO A 91 7.17 -6.09 -11.79
N PHE A 92 7.06 -5.03 -11.00
CA PHE A 92 5.83 -4.26 -10.79
C PHE A 92 5.55 -3.34 -12.01
N LEU A 93 5.13 -3.93 -13.11
CA LEU A 93 4.83 -3.19 -14.35
C LEU A 93 3.37 -2.73 -14.38
N PHE A 94 3.15 -1.43 -14.45
CA PHE A 94 1.81 -0.85 -14.59
C PHE A 94 1.17 -1.13 -15.96
N SER A 95 1.98 -1.43 -16.97
CA SER A 95 1.58 -1.78 -18.33
C SER A 95 1.16 -3.25 -18.51
N ASP A 96 1.58 -4.16 -17.60
CA ASP A 96 1.30 -5.60 -17.64
C ASP A 96 0.85 -6.11 -16.26
N PHE A 97 -0.45 -6.28 -16.07
CA PHE A 97 -1.02 -6.71 -14.78
C PHE A 97 -0.64 -8.13 -14.38
N GLN A 98 -0.31 -9.02 -15.32
CA GLN A 98 0.21 -10.34 -14.97
C GLN A 98 1.62 -10.22 -14.41
N MET A 99 2.43 -9.29 -14.92
CA MET A 99 3.75 -8.98 -14.35
C MET A 99 3.66 -8.19 -13.05
N LEU A 100 2.71 -7.25 -12.94
CA LEU A 100 2.42 -6.57 -11.67
C LEU A 100 2.05 -7.57 -10.55
N ALA A 101 1.37 -8.65 -10.90
CA ALA A 101 1.00 -9.74 -10.00
C ALA A 101 2.10 -10.82 -9.87
N SER A 102 3.26 -10.65 -10.48
CA SER A 102 4.33 -11.66 -10.52
C SER A 102 4.71 -12.17 -9.14
N PRO A 103 4.90 -13.48 -8.97
CA PRO A 103 5.36 -14.06 -7.72
C PRO A 103 6.88 -13.90 -7.52
N CYS A 104 7.59 -13.19 -8.42
CA CYS A 104 9.04 -13.11 -8.50
C CYS A 104 9.58 -11.77 -8.00
N ALA A 105 10.80 -11.80 -7.48
CA ALA A 105 11.66 -10.64 -7.25
C ALA A 105 13.11 -10.99 -7.62
N PHE A 106 13.93 -9.97 -7.86
CA PHE A 106 15.32 -10.11 -8.25
C PHE A 106 16.27 -9.68 -7.14
N LEU A 107 17.32 -10.48 -6.98
CA LEU A 107 18.48 -10.24 -6.12
C LEU A 107 19.70 -10.17 -7.02
N ASP A 108 20.05 -8.97 -7.47
CA ASP A 108 21.16 -8.74 -8.39
C ASP A 108 22.39 -8.30 -7.62
N THR A 109 23.55 -8.80 -8.00
CA THR A 109 24.83 -8.39 -7.40
C THR A 109 25.86 -8.09 -8.48
N GLU A 110 26.66 -7.06 -8.25
CA GLU A 110 27.82 -6.73 -9.06
C GLU A 110 29.03 -6.56 -8.15
N VAL A 111 30.08 -7.31 -8.40
CA VAL A 111 31.36 -7.22 -7.70
C VAL A 111 32.42 -6.67 -8.65
N THR A 112 33.11 -5.62 -8.26
CA THR A 112 34.16 -4.98 -9.06
C THR A 112 35.46 -4.92 -8.25
N PHE A 113 36.56 -5.48 -8.77
CA PHE A 113 37.85 -5.45 -8.14
C PHE A 113 38.62 -4.17 -8.50
N ARG A 114 39.45 -3.66 -7.57
CA ARG A 114 40.11 -2.35 -7.68
C ARG A 114 41.63 -2.44 -7.78
N ASP A 115 42.20 -3.63 -7.57
CA ASP A 115 43.66 -3.86 -7.56
C ASP A 115 44.23 -4.24 -8.93
N GLY A 116 43.39 -4.27 -9.98
CA GLY A 116 43.79 -4.62 -11.34
C GLY A 116 44.17 -6.10 -11.53
N LYS A 117 43.79 -6.96 -10.58
CA LYS A 117 44.00 -8.41 -10.65
C LYS A 117 42.70 -9.14 -10.89
N LYS A 118 42.81 -10.36 -11.33
CA LYS A 118 41.71 -11.28 -11.49
C LYS A 118 41.53 -12.14 -10.25
N HIS A 119 40.31 -12.33 -9.85
CA HIS A 119 39.92 -13.03 -8.62
C HIS A 119 38.90 -14.13 -8.89
N SER A 120 38.74 -15.03 -7.92
CA SER A 120 37.62 -15.95 -7.85
C SER A 120 36.59 -15.37 -6.90
N VAL A 121 35.36 -15.27 -7.36
CA VAL A 121 34.26 -14.70 -6.58
C VAL A 121 33.01 -15.60 -6.62
N SER A 122 32.37 -15.75 -5.48
CA SER A 122 31.03 -16.36 -5.41
C SER A 122 30.10 -15.52 -4.54
N VAL A 123 28.81 -15.49 -4.92
CA VAL A 123 27.74 -14.87 -4.16
C VAL A 123 26.70 -15.93 -3.82
N GLU A 124 26.47 -16.10 -2.54
CA GLU A 124 25.50 -17.04 -1.99
C GLU A 124 24.32 -16.30 -1.38
N PHE A 125 23.09 -16.70 -1.74
CA PHE A 125 21.87 -16.36 -1.03
C PHE A 125 21.31 -17.59 -0.34
N THR A 126 20.93 -17.45 0.92
CA THR A 126 20.23 -18.48 1.70
C THR A 126 18.86 -17.99 2.10
N ALA A 127 17.79 -18.71 1.70
CA ALA A 127 16.42 -18.50 2.16
C ALA A 127 16.08 -19.56 3.22
N PHE A 128 15.77 -19.11 4.43
CA PHE A 128 15.57 -20.00 5.58
C PHE A 128 14.15 -20.57 5.62
N GLU A 129 13.98 -21.68 6.34
CA GLU A 129 12.69 -22.41 6.42
C GLU A 129 11.52 -21.58 6.94
N GLU A 130 11.76 -20.54 7.76
CA GLU A 130 10.73 -19.67 8.26
C GLU A 130 9.96 -18.93 7.17
N LEU A 131 10.57 -18.71 5.98
CA LEU A 131 9.88 -18.10 4.84
C LEU A 131 8.74 -18.98 4.31
N ALA A 132 8.86 -20.30 4.47
CA ALA A 132 7.87 -21.27 3.96
C ALA A 132 6.91 -21.78 5.04
N LYS A 133 7.25 -21.65 6.32
CA LYS A 133 6.42 -22.18 7.42
C LYS A 133 5.77 -21.10 8.30
N GLY A 134 6.10 -19.83 8.09
CA GLY A 134 5.52 -18.75 8.86
C GLY A 134 5.56 -19.00 10.37
N LYS A 135 4.40 -18.89 11.02
CA LYS A 135 4.22 -19.18 12.47
C LYS A 135 4.15 -20.67 12.82
N SER A 136 4.07 -21.57 11.85
CA SER A 136 3.85 -22.98 12.14
C SER A 136 5.06 -23.60 12.86
N LYS A 137 4.87 -23.99 14.12
CA LYS A 137 5.88 -24.72 14.90
C LYS A 137 5.95 -26.20 14.55
N ARG A 138 4.96 -26.77 13.83
CA ARG A 138 4.74 -28.20 13.64
C ARG A 138 4.49 -28.55 12.17
N GLY A 139 5.30 -28.08 11.25
CA GLY A 139 5.19 -28.48 9.85
C GLY A 139 6.50 -29.12 9.38
N LYS A 140 6.41 -30.26 8.68
CA LYS A 140 7.57 -30.83 7.98
C LYS A 140 7.80 -30.03 6.72
N ILE A 141 8.96 -29.38 6.61
CA ILE A 141 9.42 -28.74 5.38
C ILE A 141 9.93 -29.83 4.44
N VAL A 142 9.57 -29.72 3.18
CA VAL A 142 10.15 -30.47 2.08
C VAL A 142 10.91 -29.51 1.18
N LYS A 143 12.04 -29.99 0.66
CA LYS A 143 12.95 -29.23 -0.19
C LYS A 143 13.20 -30.03 -1.46
N TYR A 144 13.27 -29.35 -2.58
CA TYR A 144 13.49 -29.94 -3.90
C TYR A 144 14.57 -29.18 -4.65
N GLU A 145 15.36 -29.92 -5.41
CA GLU A 145 16.32 -29.41 -6.39
C GLU A 145 15.91 -29.91 -7.76
N ARG A 146 15.98 -29.07 -8.76
CA ARG A 146 15.64 -29.40 -10.15
C ARG A 146 16.53 -28.62 -11.10
N THR A 147 16.77 -29.22 -12.27
CA THR A 147 17.30 -28.52 -13.43
C THR A 147 16.17 -28.40 -14.46
N LEU A 148 15.87 -27.18 -14.86
CA LEU A 148 14.84 -26.86 -15.84
C LEU A 148 15.47 -25.98 -16.92
N GLU A 149 15.38 -26.41 -18.18
CA GLU A 149 15.96 -25.68 -19.33
C GLU A 149 17.43 -25.28 -19.12
N GLY A 150 18.23 -26.20 -18.51
CA GLY A 150 19.63 -25.95 -18.20
C GLY A 150 19.90 -25.04 -16.98
N ARG A 151 18.86 -24.56 -16.30
CA ARG A 151 18.95 -23.69 -15.11
C ARG A 151 18.70 -24.48 -13.83
N SER A 152 19.49 -24.17 -12.81
CA SER A 152 19.32 -24.78 -11.49
C SER A 152 18.24 -24.05 -10.70
N LEU A 153 17.38 -24.82 -10.03
CA LEU A 153 16.28 -24.35 -9.20
C LEU A 153 16.24 -25.13 -7.89
N SER A 154 16.05 -24.41 -6.78
CA SER A 154 15.69 -25.01 -5.49
C SER A 154 14.37 -24.43 -4.99
N LYS A 155 13.57 -25.30 -4.31
CA LYS A 155 12.22 -24.94 -3.85
C LYS A 155 11.94 -25.59 -2.50
N MET A 156 11.26 -24.87 -1.60
CA MET A 156 10.85 -25.40 -0.30
C MET A 156 9.43 -24.99 0.06
N GLY A 157 8.76 -25.81 0.85
CA GLY A 157 7.41 -25.56 1.36
C GLY A 157 7.00 -26.58 2.42
N LEU A 158 5.86 -26.37 3.08
CA LEU A 158 5.29 -27.37 3.97
C LEU A 158 4.81 -28.59 3.18
N LEU A 159 5.09 -29.81 3.69
CA LEU A 159 4.61 -31.06 3.07
C LEU A 159 3.09 -31.09 2.95
N LYS A 160 2.39 -30.56 3.95
CA LYS A 160 0.92 -30.44 3.95
C LYS A 160 0.54 -28.97 3.80
N GLN A 161 0.28 -28.57 2.58
CA GLN A 161 -0.21 -27.24 2.26
C GLN A 161 -1.67 -27.07 2.74
N LYS A 162 -1.95 -25.96 3.40
CA LYS A 162 -3.29 -25.58 3.85
C LYS A 162 -3.58 -24.12 3.45
N PRO A 163 -3.67 -23.84 2.13
CA PRO A 163 -3.88 -22.48 1.67
C PRO A 163 -5.13 -21.86 2.29
N LEU A 164 -5.08 -20.55 2.58
CA LEU A 164 -6.20 -19.78 3.10
C LEU A 164 -6.78 -20.34 4.42
N ASN A 165 -5.94 -21.02 5.20
CA ASN A 165 -6.40 -21.64 6.45
C ASN A 165 -6.52 -20.64 7.60
N ASP A 166 -5.78 -19.56 7.56
CA ASP A 166 -5.76 -18.51 8.58
C ASP A 166 -5.92 -17.13 7.93
N SER A 167 -6.18 -16.11 8.74
CA SER A 167 -6.34 -14.71 8.34
C SER A 167 -5.95 -13.81 9.49
N GLY A 168 -5.55 -12.60 9.19
CA GLY A 168 -5.23 -11.66 10.25
C GLY A 168 -4.40 -10.48 9.79
N ASP A 169 -4.15 -9.59 10.71
CA ASP A 169 -3.29 -8.45 10.51
C ASP A 169 -1.82 -8.87 10.58
N ASN A 170 -1.26 -8.99 11.77
CA ASN A 170 0.12 -9.46 11.99
C ASN A 170 0.21 -10.99 11.78
N PHE A 171 0.33 -11.38 10.51
CA PHE A 171 0.20 -12.77 10.10
C PHE A 171 1.27 -13.13 9.08
N ALA A 172 2.01 -14.19 9.35
CA ALA A 172 2.93 -14.84 8.41
C ALA A 172 2.27 -16.14 7.92
N ALA A 173 2.07 -16.24 6.61
CA ALA A 173 1.46 -17.42 6.00
C ALA A 173 2.28 -18.69 6.29
N ASP A 174 1.60 -19.77 6.64
CA ASP A 174 2.19 -21.09 6.83
C ASP A 174 1.82 -22.07 5.69
N TRP A 175 1.68 -21.53 4.49
CA TRP A 175 1.49 -22.26 3.24
C TRP A 175 2.27 -21.55 2.12
N GLY A 176 2.33 -22.18 0.95
CA GLY A 176 3.03 -21.66 -0.20
C GLY A 176 4.41 -22.30 -0.40
N TRP A 177 5.03 -21.89 -1.48
CA TRP A 177 6.34 -22.38 -1.91
C TRP A 177 7.28 -21.22 -2.14
N VAL A 178 8.46 -21.29 -1.53
CA VAL A 178 9.57 -20.35 -1.79
C VAL A 178 10.58 -21.03 -2.70
N ALA A 179 11.05 -20.35 -3.72
CA ALA A 179 12.00 -20.89 -4.69
C ALA A 179 13.11 -19.91 -5.04
N PHE A 180 14.29 -20.45 -5.38
CA PHE A 180 15.38 -19.75 -6.05
C PHE A 180 15.61 -20.32 -7.44
N LEU A 181 15.92 -19.43 -8.40
CA LEU A 181 16.42 -19.75 -9.73
C LEU A 181 17.65 -18.87 -10.01
N GLY A 182 18.76 -19.48 -10.40
CA GLY A 182 20.01 -18.79 -10.76
C GLY A 182 21.23 -19.39 -10.08
N GLY A 183 22.37 -19.40 -10.77
CA GLY A 183 23.59 -20.05 -10.31
C GLY A 183 23.42 -21.55 -10.07
N GLN A 184 24.12 -22.08 -9.08
CA GLN A 184 23.89 -23.40 -8.54
C GLN A 184 22.89 -23.31 -7.38
N CYS A 185 21.65 -23.77 -7.60
CA CYS A 185 20.63 -23.86 -6.55
C CYS A 185 20.72 -25.22 -5.86
N GLY A 186 20.58 -25.19 -4.52
CA GLY A 186 20.67 -26.39 -3.68
C GLY A 186 19.85 -26.28 -2.42
N THR A 187 19.97 -27.30 -1.58
CA THR A 187 19.33 -27.37 -0.28
C THR A 187 20.35 -27.62 0.82
N ASN A 188 20.13 -27.03 2.00
CA ASN A 188 20.93 -27.29 3.18
C ASN A 188 20.04 -27.50 4.42
N LYS A 189 20.65 -27.67 5.60
CA LYS A 189 19.92 -27.86 6.86
C LYS A 189 19.00 -26.66 7.20
N ASN A 190 19.34 -25.45 6.77
CA ASN A 190 18.66 -24.21 7.11
C ASN A 190 17.51 -23.87 6.14
N GLY A 191 17.59 -24.29 4.86
CA GLY A 191 16.63 -23.89 3.84
C GLY A 191 17.08 -24.26 2.42
N ILE A 192 16.90 -23.31 1.50
CA ILE A 192 17.36 -23.38 0.11
C ILE A 192 18.45 -22.35 -0.14
N VAL A 193 19.34 -22.64 -1.04
CA VAL A 193 20.48 -21.78 -1.40
C VAL A 193 20.58 -21.58 -2.90
N SER A 194 21.16 -20.43 -3.29
CA SER A 194 21.60 -20.14 -4.67
C SER A 194 23.02 -19.62 -4.62
N VAL A 195 23.94 -20.23 -5.36
CA VAL A 195 25.36 -19.85 -5.42
C VAL A 195 25.71 -19.50 -6.86
N ASN A 196 26.04 -18.26 -7.09
CA ASN A 196 26.60 -17.78 -8.35
C ASN A 196 28.11 -17.64 -8.19
N SER A 197 28.92 -18.01 -9.21
CA SER A 197 30.36 -17.94 -9.13
C SER A 197 31.02 -17.58 -10.47
N ALA A 198 32.14 -16.92 -10.39
CA ALA A 198 33.03 -16.64 -11.50
C ALA A 198 34.50 -16.77 -11.04
N SER A 199 35.36 -17.15 -11.93
CA SER A 199 36.80 -17.25 -11.68
C SER A 199 37.58 -16.46 -12.72
N ASP A 200 38.77 -16.03 -12.36
CA ASP A 200 39.67 -15.29 -13.26
C ASP A 200 39.02 -14.02 -13.85
N THR A 201 38.38 -13.22 -13.00
CA THR A 201 37.60 -12.03 -13.40
C THR A 201 37.99 -10.78 -12.63
N GLU A 202 37.95 -9.61 -13.30
CA GLU A 202 38.09 -8.28 -12.69
C GLU A 202 36.73 -7.71 -12.29
N LYS A 203 35.62 -8.26 -12.85
CA LYS A 203 34.24 -7.86 -12.57
C LYS A 203 33.32 -9.05 -12.78
N ALA A 204 32.36 -9.22 -11.88
CA ALA A 204 31.32 -10.25 -11.99
C ALA A 204 29.96 -9.68 -11.68
N SER A 205 28.95 -10.03 -12.48
CA SER A 205 27.55 -9.67 -12.28
C SER A 205 26.70 -10.93 -12.22
N PHE A 206 25.85 -11.02 -11.22
CA PHE A 206 24.99 -12.17 -10.99
C PHE A 206 23.56 -11.75 -10.74
N SER A 207 22.62 -12.58 -11.14
CA SER A 207 21.18 -12.40 -10.87
C SER A 207 20.59 -13.68 -10.31
N THR A 208 19.88 -13.57 -9.21
CA THR A 208 19.07 -14.66 -8.62
C THR A 208 17.62 -14.22 -8.56
N VAL A 209 16.71 -15.04 -9.07
CA VAL A 209 15.26 -14.83 -8.91
C VAL A 209 14.81 -15.57 -7.66
N ILE A 210 14.14 -14.85 -6.76
CA ILE A 210 13.39 -15.43 -5.64
C ILE A 210 11.90 -15.35 -5.95
N ALA A 211 11.14 -16.40 -5.62
CA ALA A 211 9.70 -16.42 -5.86
C ALA A 211 8.92 -16.98 -4.67
N TYR A 212 7.66 -16.51 -4.55
CA TYR A 212 6.69 -17.03 -3.59
C TYR A 212 5.37 -17.36 -4.28
N ASP A 213 5.03 -18.65 -4.33
CA ASP A 213 3.75 -19.16 -4.84
C ASP A 213 2.84 -19.51 -3.65
N ASP A 214 1.79 -18.74 -3.46
CA ASP A 214 0.81 -18.89 -2.38
C ASP A 214 -0.26 -19.97 -2.64
N VAL A 215 -0.17 -20.70 -3.74
CA VAL A 215 -1.06 -21.79 -4.19
C VAL A 215 -2.49 -21.31 -4.49
N TYR A 216 -3.13 -20.68 -3.53
CA TYR A 216 -4.35 -19.87 -3.64
C TYR A 216 -4.17 -18.59 -2.86
N SER A 217 -4.48 -17.49 -3.52
CA SER A 217 -4.23 -16.14 -3.02
C SER A 217 -5.37 -15.60 -2.16
N ILE A 218 -6.62 -15.82 -2.60
CA ILE A 218 -7.81 -15.22 -1.99
C ILE A 218 -8.96 -16.23 -1.94
N ASN A 219 -9.68 -16.26 -0.82
CA ASN A 219 -11.02 -16.85 -0.76
C ASN A 219 -12.04 -15.72 -0.98
N TYR A 220 -12.60 -15.65 -2.18
CA TYR A 220 -13.59 -14.63 -2.56
C TYR A 220 -15.00 -15.24 -2.50
N PHE A 221 -15.70 -14.98 -1.39
CA PHE A 221 -17.07 -15.50 -1.11
C PHE A 221 -17.23 -17.01 -1.32
N GLY A 222 -16.19 -17.77 -1.06
CA GLY A 222 -16.16 -19.24 -1.19
C GLY A 222 -15.42 -19.76 -2.42
N ASP A 223 -15.12 -18.91 -3.40
CA ASP A 223 -14.28 -19.23 -4.54
C ASP A 223 -12.80 -19.02 -4.19
N PHE A 224 -11.97 -20.03 -4.42
CA PHE A 224 -10.53 -19.97 -4.17
C PHE A 224 -9.83 -19.46 -5.43
N LEU A 225 -9.38 -18.20 -5.40
CA LEU A 225 -8.75 -17.52 -6.52
C LEU A 225 -7.23 -17.62 -6.44
N LYS A 226 -6.60 -17.81 -7.58
CA LYS A 226 -5.14 -17.74 -7.73
C LYS A 226 -4.69 -16.32 -8.08
N GLY A 227 -3.41 -16.02 -7.86
CA GLY A 227 -2.80 -14.78 -8.32
C GLY A 227 -2.93 -14.61 -9.85
N LEU A 228 -3.13 -13.37 -10.32
CA LEU A 228 -3.37 -13.07 -11.74
C LEU A 228 -2.23 -13.58 -12.64
N TRP A 229 -1.00 -13.66 -12.15
CA TRP A 229 0.15 -14.21 -12.86
C TRP A 229 -0.08 -15.63 -13.41
N THR A 230 -0.98 -16.41 -12.79
CA THR A 230 -1.31 -17.79 -13.26
C THR A 230 -2.10 -17.82 -14.57
N GLU A 231 -2.57 -16.69 -15.08
CA GLU A 231 -3.15 -16.59 -16.43
C GLU A 231 -2.09 -16.62 -17.51
N LYS A 232 -0.88 -16.14 -17.21
CA LYS A 232 0.26 -16.08 -18.14
C LYS A 232 1.17 -17.31 -17.99
N PHE A 233 1.32 -17.83 -16.76
CA PHE A 233 2.25 -18.91 -16.44
C PHE A 233 1.54 -20.08 -15.76
N ARG A 234 1.87 -21.30 -16.17
CA ARG A 234 1.28 -22.56 -15.63
C ARG A 234 1.82 -22.92 -14.26
N SER A 235 3.02 -22.45 -13.94
CA SER A 235 3.71 -22.73 -12.66
C SER A 235 4.62 -21.57 -12.27
N VAL A 236 5.02 -21.54 -11.01
CA VAL A 236 5.99 -20.54 -10.52
C VAL A 236 7.35 -20.71 -11.19
N GLU A 237 7.72 -21.93 -11.54
CA GLU A 237 8.96 -22.25 -12.25
C GLU A 237 8.97 -21.58 -13.65
N GLU A 238 7.86 -21.67 -14.39
CA GLU A 238 7.71 -21.03 -15.70
C GLU A 238 7.78 -19.49 -15.56
N ALA A 239 7.12 -18.92 -14.55
CA ALA A 239 7.22 -17.49 -14.25
C ALA A 239 8.65 -17.05 -13.94
N MET A 240 9.39 -17.84 -13.16
CA MET A 240 10.80 -17.54 -12.81
C MET A 240 11.72 -17.60 -14.03
N ILE A 241 11.56 -18.61 -14.91
CA ILE A 241 12.33 -18.74 -16.16
C ILE A 241 12.04 -17.54 -17.06
N TYR A 242 10.76 -17.21 -17.27
CA TYR A 242 10.38 -16.04 -18.05
C TYR A 242 11.01 -14.74 -17.51
N CYS A 243 10.94 -14.53 -16.20
CA CYS A 243 11.54 -13.37 -15.55
C CYS A 243 13.05 -13.32 -15.77
N ALA A 244 13.74 -14.47 -15.62
CA ALA A 244 15.19 -14.55 -15.84
C ALA A 244 15.58 -14.30 -17.30
N ASP A 245 14.82 -14.84 -18.27
CA ASP A 245 15.08 -14.67 -19.70
C ASP A 245 14.82 -13.26 -20.21
N ASN A 246 13.83 -12.57 -19.62
CA ASN A 246 13.42 -11.23 -20.02
C ASN A 246 13.91 -10.15 -19.05
N ARG A 247 14.87 -10.47 -18.16
CA ARG A 247 15.32 -9.60 -17.08
C ARG A 247 15.67 -8.18 -17.54
N GLU A 248 16.48 -8.05 -18.60
CA GLU A 248 16.94 -6.74 -19.08
C GLU A 248 15.79 -5.90 -19.62
N ALA A 249 14.86 -6.51 -20.35
CA ALA A 249 13.68 -5.82 -20.89
C ALA A 249 12.76 -5.35 -19.75
N ILE A 250 12.50 -6.22 -18.77
CA ILE A 250 11.67 -5.89 -17.60
C ILE A 250 12.33 -4.77 -16.78
N LEU A 251 13.64 -4.86 -16.53
CA LEU A 251 14.37 -3.83 -15.77
C LEU A 251 14.38 -2.49 -16.50
N SER A 252 14.51 -2.48 -17.83
CA SER A 252 14.43 -1.26 -18.63
C SER A 252 13.07 -0.58 -18.49
N GLU A 253 11.99 -1.35 -18.50
CA GLU A 253 10.64 -0.81 -18.30
C GLU A 253 10.42 -0.29 -16.86
N ILE A 254 10.95 -0.99 -15.86
CA ILE A 254 10.98 -0.54 -14.46
C ILE A 254 11.72 0.80 -14.33
N CYS A 255 12.89 0.94 -14.97
CA CYS A 255 13.63 2.21 -14.98
C CYS A 255 12.82 3.34 -15.64
N SER A 256 12.12 3.05 -16.74
CA SER A 256 11.27 4.04 -17.42
C SER A 256 10.09 4.48 -16.54
N GLN A 257 9.52 3.57 -15.74
CA GLN A 257 8.50 3.92 -14.74
C GLN A 257 9.08 4.77 -13.59
N ASP A 258 10.30 4.44 -13.11
CA ASP A 258 11.04 5.27 -12.14
C ASP A 258 11.19 6.70 -12.67
N GLU A 259 11.71 6.86 -13.88
CA GLU A 259 11.91 8.17 -14.54
C GLU A 259 10.60 8.95 -14.68
N ARG A 260 9.51 8.28 -15.04
CA ARG A 260 8.19 8.91 -15.14
C ARG A 260 7.73 9.48 -13.79
N ILE A 261 7.82 8.69 -12.71
CA ILE A 261 7.41 9.15 -11.37
C ILE A 261 8.29 10.30 -10.90
N VAL A 262 9.61 10.22 -11.10
CA VAL A 262 10.55 11.29 -10.74
C VAL A 262 10.20 12.57 -11.50
N LYS A 263 9.99 12.49 -12.83
CA LYS A 263 9.62 13.63 -13.67
C LYS A 263 8.32 14.29 -13.24
N ASP A 264 7.29 13.48 -12.94
CA ASP A 264 5.98 13.99 -12.48
C ASP A 264 6.10 14.73 -11.13
N ALA A 265 7.09 14.37 -10.32
CA ALA A 265 7.35 14.92 -8.99
C ALA A 265 8.35 16.09 -8.95
N GLU A 266 9.16 16.31 -10.00
CA GLU A 266 10.28 17.27 -9.99
C GLU A 266 9.89 18.69 -9.56
N GLY A 267 8.69 19.17 -9.95
CA GLY A 267 8.21 20.51 -9.61
C GLY A 267 7.93 20.75 -8.12
N PHE A 268 7.94 19.69 -7.30
CA PHE A 268 7.68 19.77 -5.86
C PHE A 268 8.93 19.59 -4.99
N GLY A 269 10.12 19.54 -5.60
CA GLY A 269 11.40 19.45 -4.91
C GLY A 269 11.89 18.03 -4.65
N GLU A 270 13.19 17.90 -4.34
CA GLU A 270 13.89 16.62 -4.16
C GLU A 270 13.32 15.79 -2.98
N ASN A 271 12.87 16.46 -1.91
CA ASN A 271 12.29 15.77 -0.75
C ASN A 271 10.99 15.05 -1.11
N TYR A 272 10.19 15.65 -1.99
CA TYR A 272 8.98 15.01 -2.47
C TYR A 272 9.28 13.74 -3.28
N VAL A 273 10.25 13.78 -4.19
CA VAL A 273 10.73 12.59 -4.92
C VAL A 273 11.20 11.49 -3.97
N LYS A 274 11.91 11.85 -2.89
CA LYS A 274 12.40 10.88 -1.87
C LYS A 274 11.26 10.15 -1.17
N ILE A 275 10.19 10.85 -0.76
CA ILE A 275 9.08 10.19 -0.08
C ILE A 275 8.27 9.27 -1.01
N LEU A 276 8.08 9.66 -2.28
CA LEU A 276 7.44 8.80 -3.27
C LEU A 276 8.27 7.53 -3.50
N SER A 277 9.59 7.66 -3.66
CA SER A 277 10.51 6.54 -3.82
C SER A 277 10.50 5.57 -2.62
N ALA A 278 10.34 6.08 -1.40
CA ALA A 278 10.22 5.26 -0.21
C ALA A 278 8.90 4.48 -0.14
N ALA A 279 7.83 4.96 -0.77
CA ALA A 279 6.47 4.45 -0.61
C ALA A 279 6.07 3.36 -1.61
N VAL A 280 6.46 3.47 -2.90
CA VAL A 280 5.90 2.67 -4.01
C VAL A 280 5.86 1.18 -3.72
N ARG A 281 7.02 0.59 -3.36
CA ARG A 281 7.12 -0.86 -3.19
C ARG A 281 6.30 -1.38 -2.02
N GLN A 282 6.23 -0.61 -0.92
CA GLN A 282 5.37 -0.90 0.21
C GLN A 282 3.89 -0.91 -0.22
N VAL A 283 3.48 0.10 -0.98
CA VAL A 283 2.10 0.24 -1.47
C VAL A 283 1.70 -0.94 -2.35
N LEU A 284 2.52 -1.27 -3.35
CA LEU A 284 2.22 -2.36 -4.28
C LEU A 284 2.23 -3.73 -3.58
N ALA A 285 3.20 -3.98 -2.69
CA ALA A 285 3.25 -5.19 -1.88
C ALA A 285 2.16 -5.27 -0.79
N GLY A 286 1.36 -4.24 -0.60
CA GLY A 286 0.17 -4.23 0.26
C GLY A 286 -1.09 -4.79 -0.41
N HIS A 287 -1.00 -5.25 -1.66
CA HIS A 287 -2.14 -5.69 -2.46
C HIS A 287 -1.95 -7.09 -3.05
N LYS A 288 -3.07 -7.68 -3.47
CA LYS A 288 -3.11 -8.90 -4.28
C LYS A 288 -4.04 -8.73 -5.47
N LEU A 289 -3.54 -9.03 -6.65
CA LEU A 289 -4.28 -8.95 -7.91
C LEU A 289 -4.74 -10.34 -8.33
N VAL A 290 -6.05 -10.50 -8.52
CA VAL A 290 -6.70 -11.76 -8.88
C VAL A 290 -7.83 -11.50 -9.89
N ARG A 291 -8.32 -12.56 -10.54
CA ARG A 291 -9.54 -12.49 -11.34
C ARG A 291 -10.59 -13.43 -10.77
N ASP A 292 -11.83 -12.94 -10.70
CA ASP A 292 -12.93 -13.77 -10.24
C ASP A 292 -13.45 -14.71 -11.36
N LYS A 293 -14.35 -15.64 -10.98
CA LYS A 293 -14.94 -16.59 -11.92
C LYS A 293 -15.81 -15.97 -13.03
N ASN A 294 -16.17 -14.71 -12.89
CA ASN A 294 -16.94 -13.98 -13.90
C ASN A 294 -16.03 -13.19 -14.86
N GLY A 295 -14.72 -13.29 -14.70
CA GLY A 295 -13.74 -12.59 -15.51
C GLY A 295 -13.40 -11.17 -15.02
N GLU A 296 -13.92 -10.75 -13.86
CA GLU A 296 -13.65 -9.42 -13.32
C GLU A 296 -12.31 -9.36 -12.59
N LEU A 297 -11.55 -8.34 -12.89
CA LEU A 297 -10.32 -8.04 -12.18
C LEU A 297 -10.63 -7.52 -10.77
N LEU A 298 -9.92 -8.04 -9.77
CA LEU A 298 -10.01 -7.60 -8.39
C LEU A 298 -8.61 -7.27 -7.87
N TYR A 299 -8.44 -6.06 -7.36
CA TYR A 299 -7.21 -5.61 -6.72
C TYR A 299 -7.49 -5.42 -5.23
N LEU A 300 -7.01 -6.37 -4.43
CA LEU A 300 -7.42 -6.52 -3.05
C LEU A 300 -6.31 -6.05 -2.11
N SER A 301 -6.52 -4.91 -1.47
CA SER A 301 -5.62 -4.37 -0.46
C SER A 301 -5.72 -5.14 0.85
N LYS A 302 -4.63 -5.16 1.61
CA LYS A 302 -4.64 -5.53 3.02
C LYS A 302 -4.41 -4.28 3.86
N GLU A 303 -5.30 -4.02 4.80
CA GLU A 303 -5.08 -3.01 5.84
C GLU A 303 -4.06 -3.51 6.85
N CYS A 304 -2.79 -3.26 6.57
CA CYS A 304 -1.68 -3.69 7.41
C CYS A 304 -1.58 -2.87 8.70
N HIS A 305 -1.15 -3.52 9.78
CA HIS A 305 -0.91 -2.94 11.10
C HIS A 305 -2.13 -2.21 11.71
N SER A 306 -3.32 -2.81 11.54
CA SER A 306 -4.57 -2.36 12.15
C SER A 306 -5.47 -3.56 12.42
N ASN A 307 -6.31 -3.96 11.47
CA ASN A 307 -7.22 -5.09 11.64
C ASN A 307 -7.08 -6.17 10.54
N GLY A 308 -6.34 -5.89 9.48
CA GLY A 308 -6.12 -6.78 8.34
C GLY A 308 -7.34 -6.88 7.40
N CYS A 309 -8.24 -5.92 7.40
CA CYS A 309 -9.39 -5.90 6.49
C CYS A 309 -8.96 -5.83 5.02
N ILE A 310 -9.84 -6.29 4.13
CA ILE A 310 -9.65 -6.25 2.67
C ILE A 310 -10.47 -5.11 2.09
N ASN A 311 -9.83 -4.29 1.25
CA ASN A 311 -10.46 -3.15 0.60
C ASN A 311 -11.27 -2.31 1.58
N THR A 312 -10.67 -2.06 2.76
CA THR A 312 -11.20 -1.10 3.71
C THR A 312 -11.38 0.22 2.97
N VAL A 313 -12.62 0.70 2.88
CA VAL A 313 -12.96 1.78 1.95
C VAL A 313 -12.31 3.11 2.34
N ASP A 314 -12.24 3.40 3.65
CA ASP A 314 -11.57 4.60 4.18
C ASP A 314 -10.02 4.52 4.13
N VAL A 315 -9.46 3.32 3.91
CA VAL A 315 -8.02 3.10 3.65
C VAL A 315 -7.74 3.13 2.14
N SER A 316 -8.65 2.60 1.33
CA SER A 316 -8.54 2.65 -0.13
C SER A 316 -8.70 4.08 -0.66
N TYR A 317 -9.56 4.89 -0.03
CA TYR A 317 -9.79 6.29 -0.42
C TYR A 317 -8.51 7.13 -0.45
N PRO A 318 -7.69 7.21 0.61
CA PRO A 318 -6.43 7.95 0.53
C PRO A 318 -5.42 7.32 -0.42
N ALA A 319 -5.51 6.03 -0.73
CA ALA A 319 -4.55 5.34 -1.59
C ALA A 319 -4.76 5.61 -3.10
N MET A 320 -5.87 6.21 -3.52
CA MET A 320 -6.24 6.30 -4.93
C MET A 320 -5.38 7.21 -5.81
N PRO A 321 -4.80 8.33 -5.37
CA PRO A 321 -4.09 9.27 -6.24
C PRO A 321 -3.04 8.65 -7.14
N MET A 322 -2.20 7.74 -6.64
CA MET A 322 -1.20 7.05 -7.45
C MET A 322 -1.83 6.21 -8.57
N TYR A 323 -2.88 5.47 -8.24
CA TYR A 323 -3.55 4.60 -9.20
C TYR A 323 -4.36 5.38 -10.24
N LEU A 324 -4.99 6.47 -9.84
CA LEU A 324 -5.69 7.39 -10.76
C LEU A 324 -4.73 7.94 -11.82
N LEU A 325 -3.49 8.24 -11.44
CA LEU A 325 -2.47 8.78 -12.36
C LEU A 325 -1.90 7.74 -13.32
N TYR A 326 -1.63 6.52 -12.84
CA TYR A 326 -0.82 5.56 -13.59
C TYR A 326 -1.59 4.33 -14.07
N THR A 327 -2.65 3.93 -13.37
CA THR A 327 -3.42 2.69 -13.66
C THR A 327 -4.87 2.80 -13.15
N PRO A 328 -5.73 3.63 -13.77
CA PRO A 328 -7.13 3.79 -13.32
C PRO A 328 -7.91 2.47 -13.26
N GLU A 329 -7.54 1.47 -14.07
CA GLU A 329 -8.15 0.14 -14.06
C GLU A 329 -8.01 -0.56 -12.70
N LEU A 330 -6.93 -0.29 -11.95
CA LEU A 330 -6.77 -0.83 -10.60
C LEU A 330 -7.70 -0.16 -9.60
N VAL A 331 -8.06 1.11 -9.81
CA VAL A 331 -9.11 1.78 -9.03
C VAL A 331 -10.44 1.08 -9.23
N LYS A 332 -10.83 0.83 -10.49
CA LYS A 332 -12.02 0.03 -10.83
C LYS A 332 -11.99 -1.34 -10.15
N ALA A 333 -10.85 -2.02 -10.22
CA ALA A 333 -10.69 -3.35 -9.63
C ALA A 333 -10.83 -3.35 -8.09
N MET A 334 -10.40 -2.30 -7.40
CA MET A 334 -10.63 -2.11 -5.96
C MET A 334 -12.11 -1.85 -5.66
N LEU A 335 -12.73 -0.91 -6.37
CA LEU A 335 -14.13 -0.52 -6.16
C LEU A 335 -15.11 -1.65 -6.48
N THR A 336 -14.85 -2.45 -7.54
CA THR A 336 -15.71 -3.54 -7.99
C THR A 336 -16.02 -4.53 -6.88
N GLY A 337 -15.02 -4.91 -6.07
CA GLY A 337 -15.22 -5.83 -4.94
C GLY A 337 -16.21 -5.29 -3.91
N VAL A 338 -16.10 -4.00 -3.59
CA VAL A 338 -16.97 -3.30 -2.63
C VAL A 338 -18.40 -3.18 -3.16
N TYR A 339 -18.57 -2.76 -4.43
CA TYR A 339 -19.90 -2.65 -5.06
C TYR A 339 -20.63 -3.98 -5.11
N ARG A 340 -19.95 -5.06 -5.50
CA ARG A 340 -20.54 -6.40 -5.56
C ARG A 340 -20.99 -6.89 -4.20
N PHE A 341 -20.25 -6.59 -3.16
CA PHE A 341 -20.68 -6.90 -1.80
C PHE A 341 -21.88 -6.04 -1.39
N ALA A 342 -21.85 -4.73 -1.65
CA ALA A 342 -22.93 -3.80 -1.33
C ALA A 342 -24.24 -4.15 -2.05
N GLU A 343 -24.20 -4.63 -3.30
CA GLU A 343 -25.37 -5.05 -4.09
C GLU A 343 -25.81 -6.48 -3.81
N SER A 344 -25.06 -7.23 -3.01
CA SER A 344 -25.41 -8.61 -2.66
C SER A 344 -26.51 -8.66 -1.59
N LYS A 345 -27.17 -9.83 -1.50
CA LYS A 345 -28.14 -10.10 -0.42
C LYS A 345 -27.52 -10.17 0.99
N LEU A 346 -26.21 -10.03 1.07
CA LEU A 346 -25.45 -10.06 2.32
C LEU A 346 -25.41 -8.68 2.99
N TRP A 347 -25.64 -7.62 2.22
CA TRP A 347 -25.61 -6.25 2.68
C TRP A 347 -26.98 -5.60 2.48
N ASP A 348 -27.71 -5.35 3.57
CA ASP A 348 -29.05 -4.76 3.59
C ASP A 348 -29.07 -3.34 4.20
N ALA A 349 -27.89 -2.73 4.43
CA ALA A 349 -27.79 -1.36 4.92
C ALA A 349 -27.93 -0.33 3.77
N PRO A 350 -28.52 0.86 4.06
CA PRO A 350 -28.72 1.90 3.05
C PRO A 350 -27.45 2.72 2.75
N PHE A 351 -26.29 2.27 3.19
CA PHE A 351 -24.99 2.94 3.05
C PHE A 351 -23.91 1.95 2.61
N ALA A 352 -22.77 2.45 2.18
CA ALA A 352 -21.65 1.65 1.72
C ALA A 352 -21.00 0.82 2.85
N PRO A 353 -20.57 -0.42 2.58
CA PRO A 353 -19.85 -1.24 3.56
C PRO A 353 -18.43 -0.70 3.79
N HIS A 354 -17.88 -0.98 4.98
CA HIS A 354 -16.53 -0.58 5.35
C HIS A 354 -15.44 -1.45 4.67
N ASP A 355 -15.62 -2.77 4.57
CA ASP A 355 -14.66 -3.71 4.00
C ASP A 355 -15.37 -4.93 3.40
N ILE A 356 -14.62 -5.82 2.75
CA ILE A 356 -15.16 -7.04 2.16
C ILE A 356 -14.58 -8.32 2.77
N GLY A 357 -13.82 -8.22 3.86
CA GLY A 357 -13.27 -9.39 4.54
C GLY A 357 -12.02 -9.11 5.34
N ARG A 358 -11.38 -10.19 5.81
CA ARG A 358 -10.10 -10.15 6.51
C ARG A 358 -9.05 -10.96 5.75
N TYR A 359 -7.98 -10.31 5.31
CA TYR A 359 -6.99 -10.88 4.40
C TYR A 359 -6.44 -12.24 4.85
N PRO A 360 -6.44 -13.28 3.99
CA PRO A 360 -6.84 -13.31 2.58
C PRO A 360 -8.29 -13.79 2.33
N LEU A 361 -9.20 -13.62 3.27
CA LEU A 361 -10.59 -14.09 3.25
C LEU A 361 -11.55 -12.95 2.91
N ALA A 362 -11.77 -12.67 1.62
CA ALA A 362 -12.74 -11.72 1.11
C ALA A 362 -14.16 -12.34 1.14
N CYS A 363 -14.71 -12.52 2.34
CA CYS A 363 -15.94 -13.27 2.59
C CYS A 363 -17.08 -12.43 3.19
N GLY A 364 -17.02 -11.11 3.07
CA GLY A 364 -17.95 -10.14 3.64
C GLY A 364 -17.34 -9.34 4.78
N GLN A 365 -17.88 -8.17 5.05
CA GLN A 365 -17.37 -7.21 6.03
C GLN A 365 -17.09 -7.90 7.37
N VAL A 366 -15.94 -7.58 7.98
CA VAL A 366 -15.56 -8.08 9.30
C VAL A 366 -15.48 -6.97 10.36
N TYR A 367 -15.33 -5.73 9.93
CA TYR A 367 -15.38 -4.59 10.83
C TYR A 367 -16.74 -4.51 11.53
N ALA A 368 -16.75 -4.13 12.81
CA ALA A 368 -17.96 -4.03 13.62
C ALA A 368 -18.78 -5.33 13.78
N LEU A 369 -18.23 -6.52 13.49
CA LEU A 369 -18.93 -7.78 13.79
C LEU A 369 -19.28 -7.87 15.28
N ASN A 370 -20.55 -8.21 15.57
CA ASN A 370 -21.01 -8.39 16.94
C ASN A 370 -20.57 -9.78 17.46
N PRO A 371 -19.66 -9.86 18.44
CA PRO A 371 -19.16 -11.13 18.93
C PRO A 371 -20.25 -12.01 19.56
N HIS A 372 -21.32 -11.41 20.10
CA HIS A 372 -22.42 -12.14 20.72
C HIS A 372 -23.47 -12.69 19.72
N LYS A 373 -23.51 -12.12 18.50
CA LYS A 373 -24.38 -12.60 17.43
C LYS A 373 -23.65 -13.50 16.43
N HIS A 374 -22.34 -13.54 16.54
CA HIS A 374 -21.48 -14.36 15.70
C HIS A 374 -21.41 -15.76 16.31
N LEU A 375 -22.34 -16.63 15.95
CA LEU A 375 -22.47 -18.01 16.46
C LEU A 375 -21.34 -18.97 16.03
N LEU A 376 -20.26 -18.45 15.44
CA LEU A 376 -19.18 -19.26 14.89
C LEU A 376 -17.88 -19.01 15.65
N PRO A 377 -17.11 -20.08 16.02
CA PRO A 377 -15.80 -19.92 16.64
C PRO A 377 -14.90 -19.00 15.80
N HIS A 378 -14.14 -18.11 16.43
CA HIS A 378 -13.33 -17.08 15.81
C HIS A 378 -12.51 -17.52 14.58
N LYS A 379 -12.01 -18.75 14.54
CA LYS A 379 -11.23 -19.27 13.41
C LYS A 379 -12.05 -19.68 12.19
N ILE A 380 -13.33 -19.99 12.35
CA ILE A 380 -14.21 -20.44 11.25
C ILE A 380 -15.12 -19.27 10.79
N GLY A 381 -15.36 -18.31 11.66
CA GLY A 381 -16.31 -17.22 11.45
C GLY A 381 -16.03 -16.39 10.21
N TYR A 382 -14.81 -15.92 10.04
CA TYR A 382 -14.45 -15.05 8.90
C TYR A 382 -14.60 -15.72 7.54
N LYS A 383 -14.37 -17.06 7.45
CA LYS A 383 -14.57 -17.85 6.23
C LYS A 383 -16.03 -18.01 5.82
N ARG A 384 -16.98 -17.65 6.67
CA ARG A 384 -18.41 -17.91 6.48
C ARG A 384 -19.30 -16.68 6.67
N VAL A 385 -18.72 -15.49 6.80
CA VAL A 385 -19.51 -14.23 6.91
C VAL A 385 -20.48 -14.12 5.75
N TYR A 386 -20.05 -14.47 4.52
CA TYR A 386 -20.89 -14.47 3.32
C TYR A 386 -22.12 -15.40 3.38
N LYS A 387 -22.21 -16.29 4.38
CA LYS A 387 -23.39 -17.15 4.63
C LYS A 387 -24.45 -16.47 5.49
N SER A 388 -24.15 -15.31 6.08
CA SER A 388 -25.14 -14.49 6.74
C SER A 388 -26.14 -13.93 5.71
N LYS A 389 -27.36 -13.67 6.16
CA LYS A 389 -28.44 -13.16 5.30
C LYS A 389 -28.85 -11.73 5.66
N SER A 390 -28.10 -11.07 6.55
CA SER A 390 -28.46 -9.75 7.06
C SER A 390 -27.29 -9.06 7.74
N THR A 391 -27.29 -7.72 7.73
CA THR A 391 -26.35 -6.86 8.47
C THR A 391 -26.63 -6.83 9.98
N LYS A 392 -27.67 -7.48 10.47
CA LYS A 392 -27.96 -7.60 11.93
C LYS A 392 -26.83 -8.24 12.74
N ILE A 393 -25.85 -8.83 12.07
CA ILE A 393 -24.62 -9.35 12.68
C ILE A 393 -23.61 -8.24 13.07
N TYR A 394 -23.82 -7.01 12.60
CA TYR A 394 -22.93 -5.89 12.89
C TYR A 394 -23.45 -5.02 14.05
N MET A 395 -22.53 -4.33 14.71
CA MET A 395 -22.83 -3.30 15.71
C MET A 395 -22.99 -1.95 15.01
N PRO A 396 -24.19 -1.33 15.04
CA PRO A 396 -24.44 -0.10 14.27
C PRO A 396 -23.54 1.07 14.67
N MET A 397 -23.17 1.17 15.95
CA MET A 397 -22.37 2.27 16.50
C MET A 397 -20.92 2.32 15.96
N PHE A 398 -20.43 1.23 15.39
CA PHE A 398 -19.09 1.16 14.81
C PHE A 398 -19.12 1.26 13.28
N GLN A 399 -20.26 1.53 12.64
CA GLN A 399 -20.31 1.78 11.21
C GLN A 399 -19.85 3.20 10.87
N MET A 400 -19.37 3.39 9.65
CA MET A 400 -18.89 4.67 9.12
C MET A 400 -19.74 5.14 7.91
N PRO A 401 -21.04 5.31 8.04
CA PRO A 401 -21.93 5.42 6.89
C PRO A 401 -21.70 6.66 6.02
N VAL A 402 -21.40 7.82 6.60
CA VAL A 402 -21.11 9.05 5.83
C VAL A 402 -19.73 8.96 5.19
N GLU A 403 -18.76 8.44 5.93
CA GLU A 403 -17.39 8.20 5.46
C GLU A 403 -17.39 7.35 4.19
N GLU A 404 -17.98 6.16 4.25
CA GLU A 404 -17.87 5.18 3.18
C GLU A 404 -18.73 5.54 1.96
N CYS A 405 -19.91 6.14 2.17
CA CYS A 405 -20.71 6.66 1.06
C CYS A 405 -19.96 7.78 0.31
N GLY A 406 -19.38 8.73 1.05
CA GLY A 406 -18.59 9.82 0.48
C GLY A 406 -17.39 9.28 -0.30
N ASN A 407 -16.63 8.37 0.30
CA ASN A 407 -15.47 7.74 -0.32
C ASN A 407 -15.84 7.07 -1.66
N MET A 408 -16.84 6.18 -1.66
CA MET A 408 -17.22 5.43 -2.85
C MET A 408 -17.74 6.31 -3.98
N ILE A 409 -18.51 7.36 -3.68
CA ILE A 409 -19.03 8.28 -4.70
C ILE A 409 -17.89 9.12 -5.31
N ILE A 410 -17.04 9.73 -4.45
CA ILE A 410 -15.90 10.54 -4.90
C ILE A 410 -14.97 9.71 -5.78
N LEU A 411 -14.61 8.50 -5.34
CA LEU A 411 -13.71 7.62 -6.08
C LEU A 411 -14.29 7.13 -7.40
N SER A 412 -15.61 6.90 -7.48
CA SER A 412 -16.26 6.52 -8.74
C SER A 412 -16.22 7.64 -9.76
N TYR A 413 -16.43 8.88 -9.32
CA TYR A 413 -16.28 10.04 -10.19
C TYR A 413 -14.81 10.25 -10.58
N ALA A 414 -13.88 10.13 -9.63
CA ALA A 414 -12.45 10.24 -9.89
C ALA A 414 -11.97 9.20 -10.91
N TYR A 415 -12.38 7.93 -10.75
CA TYR A 415 -12.10 6.89 -11.73
C TYR A 415 -12.60 7.27 -13.14
N TYR A 416 -13.86 7.72 -13.24
CA TYR A 416 -14.41 8.15 -14.51
C TYR A 416 -13.61 9.30 -15.13
N LYS A 417 -13.21 10.29 -14.34
CA LYS A 417 -12.42 11.44 -14.83
C LYS A 417 -11.09 11.01 -15.43
N GLU A 418 -10.46 9.96 -14.93
CA GLU A 418 -9.18 9.48 -15.42
C GLU A 418 -9.32 8.46 -16.57
N SER A 419 -10.37 7.63 -16.55
CA SER A 419 -10.56 6.52 -17.49
C SER A 419 -11.50 6.84 -18.65
N GLY A 420 -12.46 7.76 -18.47
CA GLY A 420 -13.56 8.00 -19.40
C GLY A 420 -14.63 6.90 -19.43
N ASP A 421 -14.56 5.90 -18.54
CA ASP A 421 -15.46 4.72 -18.51
C ASP A 421 -16.85 5.08 -17.95
N LYS A 422 -17.73 5.59 -18.81
CA LYS A 422 -19.14 5.85 -18.47
C LYS A 422 -19.90 4.58 -18.08
N SER A 423 -19.54 3.44 -18.64
CA SER A 423 -20.25 2.18 -18.39
C SER A 423 -20.17 1.75 -16.93
N PHE A 424 -19.06 2.06 -16.26
CA PHE A 424 -18.90 1.83 -14.82
C PHE A 424 -19.89 2.68 -14.00
N LEU A 425 -20.02 3.96 -14.31
CA LEU A 425 -20.97 4.85 -13.64
C LEU A 425 -22.42 4.42 -13.90
N GLU A 426 -22.76 4.07 -15.16
CA GLU A 426 -24.10 3.58 -15.53
C GLU A 426 -24.45 2.31 -14.77
N ARG A 427 -23.51 1.36 -14.67
CA ARG A 427 -23.69 0.07 -13.98
C ARG A 427 -24.04 0.26 -12.50
N TYR A 428 -23.37 1.20 -11.83
CA TYR A 428 -23.54 1.42 -10.40
C TYR A 428 -24.39 2.66 -10.04
N PHE A 429 -25.02 3.29 -11.03
CA PHE A 429 -25.80 4.50 -10.84
C PHE A 429 -26.90 4.37 -9.75
N PRO A 430 -27.70 3.27 -9.70
CA PRO A 430 -28.72 3.13 -8.67
C PRO A 430 -28.12 3.09 -7.25
N THR A 431 -26.99 2.41 -7.07
CA THR A 431 -26.29 2.29 -5.79
C THR A 431 -25.70 3.64 -5.37
N LEU A 432 -25.01 4.32 -6.31
CA LEU A 432 -24.45 5.67 -6.11
C LEU A 432 -25.54 6.67 -5.73
N LYS A 433 -26.70 6.62 -6.42
CA LYS A 433 -27.85 7.47 -6.10
C LYS A 433 -28.36 7.23 -4.68
N GLY A 434 -28.49 5.97 -4.29
CA GLY A 434 -28.93 5.60 -2.94
C GLY A 434 -28.01 6.15 -1.86
N TRP A 435 -26.68 6.09 -2.09
CA TRP A 435 -25.69 6.64 -1.17
C TRP A 435 -25.68 8.18 -1.16
N ALA A 436 -25.85 8.84 -2.30
CA ALA A 436 -25.99 10.30 -2.36
C ALA A 436 -27.24 10.80 -1.63
N ASP A 437 -28.38 10.13 -1.82
CA ASP A 437 -29.62 10.43 -1.09
C ASP A 437 -29.44 10.21 0.42
N TYR A 438 -28.68 9.18 0.81
CA TYR A 438 -28.33 8.93 2.22
C TYR A 438 -27.51 10.08 2.81
N LEU A 439 -26.48 10.57 2.10
CA LEU A 439 -25.66 11.71 2.53
C LEU A 439 -26.49 12.98 2.73
N ILE A 440 -27.39 13.30 1.78
CA ILE A 440 -28.30 14.44 1.88
C ILE A 440 -29.20 14.30 3.12
N LYS A 441 -29.75 13.12 3.35
CA LYS A 441 -30.59 12.86 4.53
C LYS A 441 -29.84 13.04 5.86
N LYS A 442 -28.54 12.73 5.89
CA LYS A 442 -27.69 12.92 7.08
C LYS A 442 -27.36 14.39 7.34
N GLY A 443 -27.30 15.22 6.29
CA GLY A 443 -26.96 16.64 6.39
C GLY A 443 -25.52 16.86 6.83
N VAL A 444 -25.24 18.03 7.38
CA VAL A 444 -23.88 18.48 7.74
C VAL A 444 -23.60 18.52 9.25
N VAL A 445 -24.63 18.48 10.09
CA VAL A 445 -24.49 18.35 11.55
C VAL A 445 -24.61 16.88 11.91
N LEU A 446 -23.50 16.19 11.87
CA LEU A 446 -23.46 14.73 11.98
C LEU A 446 -23.58 14.24 13.41
N ASP A 447 -24.36 13.19 13.61
CA ASP A 447 -24.43 12.44 14.87
C ASP A 447 -23.06 11.80 15.22
N ASN A 448 -22.98 11.21 16.41
CA ASN A 448 -21.81 10.43 16.81
C ASN A 448 -21.67 9.19 15.92
N GLN A 449 -20.73 9.22 15.01
CA GLN A 449 -20.33 8.10 14.16
C GLN A 449 -18.80 8.07 13.99
N LEU A 450 -18.27 6.94 13.58
CA LEU A 450 -16.86 6.81 13.25
C LEU A 450 -16.54 7.43 11.88
N CYS A 451 -15.29 7.76 11.67
CA CYS A 451 -14.71 8.20 10.40
C CYS A 451 -13.28 7.67 10.30
N THR A 452 -12.60 7.89 9.21
CA THR A 452 -11.21 7.43 8.99
C THR A 452 -10.23 7.85 10.09
N ASP A 453 -10.53 8.94 10.82
CA ASP A 453 -9.71 9.45 11.92
C ASP A 453 -10.11 8.86 13.31
N ASP A 454 -10.82 7.72 13.35
CA ASP A 454 -11.30 7.07 14.58
C ASP A 454 -10.17 6.69 15.54
N PHE A 455 -8.97 6.39 15.01
CA PHE A 455 -7.75 6.14 15.78
C PHE A 455 -7.32 7.34 16.65
N ALA A 456 -7.72 8.56 16.26
CA ALA A 456 -7.52 9.78 17.05
C ALA A 456 -8.60 9.98 18.14
N GLY A 457 -9.60 9.11 18.17
CA GLY A 457 -10.74 9.14 19.09
C GLY A 457 -12.02 9.68 18.43
N HIS A 458 -13.16 9.25 18.99
CA HIS A 458 -14.49 9.63 18.51
C HIS A 458 -14.71 11.14 18.51
N SER A 459 -15.44 11.62 17.51
CA SER A 459 -15.90 13.02 17.43
C SER A 459 -17.35 13.06 16.97
N THR A 460 -18.13 13.91 17.64
CA THR A 460 -19.45 14.31 17.16
C THR A 460 -19.34 15.57 16.31
N LYS A 461 -20.23 15.73 15.33
CA LYS A 461 -20.33 16.93 14.51
C LYS A 461 -19.01 17.32 13.83
N ASN A 462 -18.25 16.29 13.38
CA ASN A 462 -16.96 16.45 12.73
C ASN A 462 -17.11 17.19 11.40
N VAL A 463 -16.43 18.33 11.27
CA VAL A 463 -16.53 19.19 10.09
C VAL A 463 -15.88 18.57 8.87
N ASN A 464 -14.71 17.90 9.02
CA ASN A 464 -14.05 17.29 7.87
C ASN A 464 -14.83 16.09 7.32
N LEU A 465 -15.54 15.34 8.18
CA LEU A 465 -16.47 14.30 7.75
C LEU A 465 -17.71 14.89 7.04
N ALA A 466 -18.22 16.03 7.52
CA ALA A 466 -19.31 16.74 6.85
C ALA A 466 -18.88 17.20 5.45
N ILE A 467 -17.65 17.76 5.31
CA ILE A 467 -17.06 18.12 4.01
C ILE A 467 -17.02 16.91 3.07
N LYS A 468 -16.63 15.72 3.54
CA LYS A 468 -16.65 14.49 2.73
C LYS A 468 -18.05 14.18 2.21
N GLY A 469 -19.06 14.31 3.06
CA GLY A 469 -20.48 14.17 2.64
C GLY A 469 -20.87 15.15 1.54
N VAL A 470 -20.49 16.42 1.69
CA VAL A 470 -20.71 17.49 0.68
C VAL A 470 -20.02 17.14 -0.63
N MET A 471 -18.71 16.74 -0.59
CA MET A 471 -17.96 16.32 -1.77
C MET A 471 -18.57 15.10 -2.47
N GLY A 472 -19.08 14.15 -1.69
CA GLY A 472 -19.79 12.98 -2.24
C GLY A 472 -21.05 13.39 -3.01
N VAL A 473 -21.88 14.28 -2.47
CA VAL A 473 -23.08 14.79 -3.14
C VAL A 473 -22.72 15.59 -4.39
N ALA A 474 -21.70 16.45 -4.34
CA ALA A 474 -21.21 17.22 -5.49
C ALA A 474 -20.69 16.29 -6.60
N SER A 475 -19.88 15.30 -6.24
CA SER A 475 -19.39 14.29 -7.19
C SER A 475 -20.54 13.54 -7.87
N PHE A 476 -21.59 13.19 -7.13
CA PHE A 476 -22.78 12.55 -7.72
C PHE A 476 -23.55 13.50 -8.64
N GLY A 477 -23.62 14.80 -8.33
CA GLY A 477 -24.15 15.81 -9.25
C GLY A 477 -23.41 15.81 -10.58
N ARG A 478 -22.08 15.80 -10.57
CA ARG A 478 -21.27 15.66 -11.80
C ARG A 478 -21.52 14.34 -12.53
N ILE A 479 -21.69 13.23 -11.80
CA ILE A 479 -22.06 11.94 -12.41
C ILE A 479 -23.41 12.03 -13.13
N CYS A 480 -24.41 12.70 -12.56
CA CYS A 480 -25.70 12.93 -13.22
C CYS A 480 -25.53 13.71 -14.52
N ASP A 481 -24.74 14.78 -14.53
CA ASP A 481 -24.47 15.59 -15.74
C ASP A 481 -23.79 14.75 -16.83
N GLU A 482 -22.74 14.00 -16.46
CA GLU A 482 -22.00 13.15 -17.41
C GLU A 482 -22.85 12.04 -18.04
N LEU A 483 -23.82 11.53 -17.30
CA LEU A 483 -24.77 10.52 -17.77
C LEU A 483 -26.07 11.11 -18.35
N SER A 484 -26.18 12.43 -18.46
CA SER A 484 -27.40 13.14 -18.92
C SER A 484 -28.64 12.72 -18.14
N LYS A 485 -28.50 12.59 -16.80
CA LYS A 485 -29.58 12.32 -15.86
C LYS A 485 -30.08 13.61 -15.23
N GLU A 486 -31.29 13.59 -14.69
CA GLU A 486 -31.80 14.70 -13.87
C GLU A 486 -30.85 14.99 -12.70
N ASN A 487 -30.40 16.25 -12.57
CA ASN A 487 -29.45 16.68 -11.57
C ASN A 487 -30.01 17.77 -10.66
N THR A 488 -30.37 17.39 -9.43
CA THR A 488 -30.67 18.32 -8.34
C THR A 488 -29.58 18.32 -7.27
N TYR A 489 -28.52 17.50 -7.46
CA TYR A 489 -27.49 17.25 -6.46
C TYR A 489 -26.45 18.37 -6.41
N THR A 490 -26.19 19.02 -7.52
CA THR A 490 -25.31 20.20 -7.58
C THR A 490 -25.83 21.33 -6.69
N GLU A 491 -27.13 21.66 -6.79
CA GLU A 491 -27.74 22.68 -5.93
C GLU A 491 -27.79 22.25 -4.46
N LYS A 492 -28.09 20.96 -4.20
CA LYS A 492 -28.09 20.41 -2.85
C LYS A 492 -26.70 20.43 -2.21
N SER A 493 -25.64 20.13 -2.95
CA SER A 493 -24.28 20.20 -2.43
C SER A 493 -23.87 21.63 -2.07
N LYS A 494 -24.26 22.64 -2.86
CA LYS A 494 -24.08 24.06 -2.54
C LYS A 494 -24.82 24.44 -1.26
N ALA A 495 -26.08 24.09 -1.16
CA ALA A 495 -26.87 24.35 0.05
C ALA A 495 -26.27 23.69 1.30
N MET A 496 -25.73 22.46 1.17
CA MET A 496 -25.03 21.77 2.26
C MET A 496 -23.73 22.49 2.65
N ALA A 497 -22.94 22.97 1.69
CA ALA A 497 -21.72 23.72 1.97
C ALA A 497 -22.02 25.04 2.68
N ASP A 498 -23.03 25.80 2.20
CA ASP A 498 -23.49 27.05 2.83
C ASP A 498 -24.00 26.81 4.25
N GLU A 499 -24.78 25.76 4.45
CA GLU A 499 -25.25 25.37 5.78
C GLU A 499 -24.08 25.01 6.71
N LEU A 500 -23.08 24.26 6.22
CA LEU A 500 -21.90 23.90 7.00
C LEU A 500 -21.12 25.16 7.44
N CYS A 501 -20.85 26.08 6.53
CA CYS A 501 -20.20 27.35 6.85
C CYS A 501 -21.01 28.15 7.88
N LYS A 502 -22.34 28.23 7.70
CA LYS A 502 -23.25 28.92 8.62
C LYS A 502 -23.23 28.30 10.04
N VAL A 503 -23.36 26.98 10.17
CA VAL A 503 -23.35 26.33 11.50
C VAL A 503 -21.97 26.38 12.15
N CYS A 504 -20.90 26.40 11.36
CA CYS A 504 -19.54 26.68 11.83
C CYS A 504 -19.35 28.14 12.23
N GLY A 505 -20.22 29.06 11.79
CA GLY A 505 -20.06 30.50 12.04
C GLY A 505 -18.88 31.11 11.27
N VAL A 506 -18.51 30.54 10.12
CA VAL A 506 -17.35 30.92 9.30
C VAL A 506 -17.87 31.30 7.92
N ALA A 507 -17.74 32.57 7.55
CA ALA A 507 -17.94 33.05 6.17
C ALA A 507 -16.60 33.08 5.41
N GLU A 508 -15.55 33.50 6.09
CA GLU A 508 -14.16 33.56 5.63
C GLU A 508 -13.28 33.13 6.82
N GLY A 509 -12.24 32.32 6.56
CA GLY A 509 -11.33 31.84 7.59
C GLY A 509 -11.33 30.32 7.71
N SER A 510 -10.53 29.78 8.66
CA SER A 510 -10.40 28.34 8.87
C SER A 510 -11.63 27.72 9.54
N LEU A 511 -11.99 26.53 9.10
CA LEU A 511 -13.10 25.78 9.65
C LEU A 511 -12.72 25.06 10.96
N PRO A 512 -13.59 25.00 11.98
CA PRO A 512 -13.30 24.30 13.22
C PRO A 512 -13.21 22.77 13.01
N PHE A 513 -12.66 22.05 13.98
CA PHE A 513 -12.69 20.58 14.01
C PHE A 513 -14.10 20.03 14.14
N SER A 514 -14.91 20.64 14.99
CA SER A 514 -16.32 20.28 15.25
C SER A 514 -17.18 21.52 15.33
N VAL A 515 -18.42 21.43 14.85
CA VAL A 515 -19.42 22.52 14.87
C VAL A 515 -19.59 23.10 16.29
N ASP A 516 -19.50 22.29 17.33
CA ASP A 516 -19.67 22.71 18.73
C ASP A 516 -18.39 23.31 19.35
N LYS A 517 -17.23 23.24 18.67
CA LYS A 517 -15.94 23.68 19.21
C LYS A 517 -15.28 24.69 18.28
N LYS A 518 -15.77 25.92 18.31
CA LYS A 518 -15.36 27.01 17.40
C LYS A 518 -13.87 27.33 17.42
N ASP A 519 -13.20 27.20 18.57
CA ASP A 519 -11.77 27.47 18.75
C ASP A 519 -10.87 26.26 18.41
N SER A 520 -11.45 25.19 17.84
CA SER A 520 -10.73 23.99 17.44
C SER A 520 -10.35 24.01 15.97
N TRP A 521 -9.38 23.21 15.58
CA TRP A 521 -8.92 23.07 14.21
C TRP A 521 -8.52 21.62 13.87
N SER A 522 -8.51 21.28 12.60
CA SER A 522 -7.95 20.02 12.07
C SER A 522 -7.54 20.18 10.62
N LEU A 523 -6.79 19.22 10.07
CA LEU A 523 -6.57 19.16 8.63
C LEU A 523 -7.91 18.92 7.90
N LYS A 524 -8.22 19.75 6.91
CA LYS A 524 -9.42 19.68 6.07
C LYS A 524 -9.12 19.06 4.72
N TYR A 525 -8.41 17.94 4.74
CA TYR A 525 -7.89 17.27 3.54
C TYR A 525 -8.99 16.92 2.51
N ASN A 526 -10.24 16.73 2.94
CA ASN A 526 -11.35 16.45 2.00
C ASN A 526 -11.71 17.64 1.11
N LEU A 527 -11.32 18.87 1.45
CA LEU A 527 -11.52 20.06 0.62
C LEU A 527 -10.76 19.99 -0.72
N VAL A 528 -9.73 19.15 -0.82
CA VAL A 528 -8.92 19.04 -2.04
C VAL A 528 -9.74 18.69 -3.27
N TRP A 529 -10.80 17.91 -3.12
CA TRP A 529 -11.66 17.50 -4.23
C TRP A 529 -12.50 18.64 -4.80
N ASP A 530 -12.89 19.60 -3.97
CA ASP A 530 -13.54 20.83 -4.44
C ASP A 530 -12.64 21.58 -5.42
N ARG A 531 -11.36 21.71 -5.06
CA ARG A 531 -10.36 22.36 -5.90
C ARG A 531 -10.04 21.58 -7.16
N ILE A 532 -9.81 20.26 -7.05
CA ILE A 532 -9.45 19.41 -8.19
C ILE A 532 -10.57 19.39 -9.25
N TYR A 533 -11.83 19.27 -8.81
CA TYR A 533 -12.94 19.15 -9.76
C TYR A 533 -13.73 20.43 -10.01
N GLY A 534 -13.33 21.55 -9.39
CA GLY A 534 -13.97 22.84 -9.59
C GLY A 534 -15.46 22.80 -9.27
N PHE A 535 -15.80 22.30 -8.08
CA PHE A 535 -17.20 22.32 -7.62
C PHE A 535 -17.61 23.73 -7.16
N ASP A 536 -16.62 24.55 -6.75
CA ASP A 536 -16.80 25.93 -6.27
C ASP A 536 -17.77 26.03 -5.08
N LEU A 537 -17.60 25.13 -4.10
CA LEU A 537 -18.48 25.01 -2.94
C LEU A 537 -17.98 25.84 -1.74
N PHE A 538 -16.67 26.03 -1.64
CA PHE A 538 -16.06 26.81 -0.57
C PHE A 538 -15.27 27.98 -1.15
N SER A 539 -15.20 29.08 -0.40
CA SER A 539 -14.49 30.28 -0.87
C SER A 539 -12.98 30.11 -0.88
N LYS A 540 -12.29 30.86 -1.73
CA LYS A 540 -10.81 30.87 -1.79
C LYS A 540 -10.19 31.33 -0.47
N GLU A 541 -10.88 32.16 0.29
CA GLU A 541 -10.47 32.68 1.59
C GLU A 541 -10.39 31.54 2.63
N ILE A 542 -11.30 30.55 2.56
CA ILE A 542 -11.26 29.36 3.42
C ILE A 542 -10.00 28.55 3.13
N TYR A 543 -9.69 28.23 1.86
CA TYR A 543 -8.47 27.48 1.50
C TYR A 543 -7.20 28.20 1.96
N LYS A 544 -7.15 29.51 1.77
CA LYS A 544 -6.02 30.34 2.18
C LYS A 544 -5.83 30.35 3.70
N ALA A 545 -6.93 30.50 4.42
CA ALA A 545 -6.92 30.49 5.88
C ALA A 545 -6.48 29.13 6.45
N GLU A 546 -6.97 28.00 5.87
CA GLU A 546 -6.55 26.65 6.25
C GLU A 546 -5.05 26.45 5.98
N SER A 547 -4.56 26.84 4.80
CA SER A 547 -3.14 26.74 4.44
C SER A 547 -2.24 27.54 5.38
N MET A 548 -2.61 28.79 5.70
CA MET A 548 -1.87 29.63 6.66
C MET A 548 -1.86 28.99 8.06
N LEU A 549 -3.00 28.51 8.51
CA LEU A 549 -3.11 27.84 9.80
C LEU A 549 -2.19 26.63 9.90
N TYR A 550 -2.09 25.79 8.84
CA TYR A 550 -1.23 24.62 8.85
C TYR A 550 0.26 24.99 8.94
N ARG A 551 0.68 26.08 8.29
CA ARG A 551 2.05 26.63 8.44
C ARG A 551 2.33 27.08 9.87
N GLU A 552 1.37 27.71 10.54
CA GLU A 552 1.50 28.13 11.95
C GLU A 552 1.58 26.95 12.93
N LYS A 553 0.90 25.86 12.62
CA LYS A 553 0.87 24.63 13.45
C LYS A 553 1.98 23.64 13.16
N LEU A 554 2.87 23.96 12.22
CA LEU A 554 3.94 23.07 11.79
C LEU A 554 4.96 22.80 12.89
N ASN A 555 5.13 21.53 13.22
CA ASN A 555 6.15 21.01 14.12
C ASN A 555 7.38 20.48 13.34
N LYS A 556 8.38 19.94 14.05
CA LYS A 556 9.61 19.39 13.44
C LYS A 556 9.36 18.34 12.37
N TYR A 557 8.36 17.47 12.53
CA TYR A 557 8.10 16.33 11.65
C TYR A 557 6.75 16.40 10.93
N GLY A 558 6.03 17.51 11.05
CA GLY A 558 4.78 17.73 10.33
C GLY A 558 3.76 18.57 11.08
N VAL A 559 2.61 18.75 10.43
CA VAL A 559 1.43 19.42 11.02
C VAL A 559 0.61 18.37 11.76
N PRO A 560 0.21 18.59 13.03
CA PRO A 560 -0.72 17.70 13.70
C PRO A 560 -2.03 17.52 12.93
N LEU A 561 -2.65 16.34 13.04
CA LEU A 561 -3.92 16.04 12.40
C LEU A 561 -5.03 17.00 12.87
N ASP A 562 -5.04 17.29 14.16
CA ASP A 562 -5.98 18.20 14.79
C ASP A 562 -5.42 18.76 16.12
N TYR A 563 -6.20 19.63 16.75
CA TYR A 563 -5.83 20.34 17.98
C TYR A 563 -5.67 19.44 19.23
N ARG A 564 -6.07 18.18 19.17
CA ARG A 564 -6.14 17.28 20.34
C ARG A 564 -4.80 16.65 20.70
N LYS A 565 -3.94 16.35 19.70
CA LYS A 565 -2.67 15.62 19.91
C LYS A 565 -1.62 16.00 18.87
N ASP A 566 -0.35 15.75 19.20
CA ASP A 566 0.80 16.05 18.37
C ASP A 566 1.19 14.92 17.41
N PHE A 567 0.23 14.23 16.82
CA PHE A 567 0.47 13.26 15.76
C PHE A 567 -0.26 13.63 14.45
N THR A 568 0.18 13.04 13.36
CA THR A 568 -0.38 13.29 12.03
C THR A 568 -0.39 12.04 11.16
N LYS A 569 -1.03 12.17 9.99
CA LYS A 569 -0.98 11.21 8.87
C LYS A 569 -0.24 11.85 7.70
N THR A 570 0.79 11.16 7.20
CA THR A 570 1.65 11.70 6.14
C THR A 570 0.91 11.91 4.82
N ASP A 571 -0.02 11.03 4.48
CA ASP A 571 -0.92 11.16 3.35
C ASP A 571 -1.83 12.39 3.48
N TRP A 572 -2.52 12.55 4.61
CA TRP A 572 -3.41 13.71 4.85
C TRP A 572 -2.68 15.05 4.86
N MET A 573 -1.42 15.06 5.33
CA MET A 573 -0.59 16.27 5.25
C MET A 573 -0.41 16.73 3.81
N LEU A 574 -0.09 15.82 2.87
CA LEU A 574 0.12 16.18 1.47
C LEU A 574 -1.19 16.51 0.75
N TRP A 575 -2.32 15.89 1.15
CA TRP A 575 -3.63 16.32 0.66
C TRP A 575 -3.95 17.75 1.10
N ALA A 576 -3.72 18.06 2.38
CA ALA A 576 -3.92 19.41 2.93
C ALA A 576 -2.95 20.45 2.33
N ALA A 577 -1.74 20.02 1.92
CA ALA A 577 -0.79 20.90 1.22
C ALA A 577 -1.33 21.42 -0.13
N CYS A 578 -2.26 20.68 -0.76
CA CYS A 578 -2.84 21.04 -2.05
C CYS A 578 -3.98 22.07 -1.96
N LEU A 579 -4.32 22.55 -0.77
CA LEU A 579 -5.38 23.57 -0.59
C LEU A 579 -4.93 24.97 -1.01
N ASP A 580 -3.63 25.25 -1.01
CA ASP A 580 -3.05 26.48 -1.55
C ASP A 580 -2.64 26.28 -3.02
N GLU A 581 -2.47 27.40 -3.73
CA GLU A 581 -2.03 27.40 -5.14
C GLU A 581 -0.51 27.25 -5.27
N THR A 582 0.23 27.31 -4.17
CA THR A 582 1.69 27.28 -4.18
C THR A 582 2.25 25.87 -3.94
N GLU A 583 3.27 25.48 -4.70
CA GLU A 583 4.02 24.25 -4.52
C GLU A 583 4.85 24.24 -3.21
N GLU A 584 5.03 25.41 -2.58
CA GLU A 584 5.82 25.58 -1.35
C GLU A 584 5.34 24.73 -0.18
N ASN A 585 4.02 24.55 0.00
CA ASN A 585 3.49 23.72 1.08
C ASN A 585 3.84 22.24 0.88
N VAL A 586 3.84 21.78 -0.37
CA VAL A 586 4.20 20.39 -0.71
C VAL A 586 5.67 20.16 -0.39
N GLU A 587 6.56 21.07 -0.79
CA GLU A 587 7.99 20.98 -0.48
C GLU A 587 8.24 21.04 1.03
N LEU A 588 7.64 22.01 1.74
CA LEU A 588 7.76 22.20 3.18
C LEU A 588 7.31 20.94 3.97
N PHE A 589 6.16 20.37 3.61
CA PHE A 589 5.64 19.19 4.31
C PHE A 589 6.43 17.94 3.95
N SER A 590 6.90 17.82 2.72
CA SER A 590 7.80 16.74 2.29
C SER A 590 9.13 16.77 3.03
N GLU A 591 9.71 17.94 3.27
CA GLU A 591 10.92 18.11 4.09
C GLU A 591 10.72 17.56 5.50
N ARG A 592 9.55 17.82 6.12
CA ARG A 592 9.22 17.30 7.46
C ARG A 592 9.10 15.79 7.49
N ILE A 593 8.48 15.21 6.46
CA ILE A 593 8.37 13.75 6.32
C ILE A 593 9.75 13.11 6.11
N VAL A 594 10.60 13.69 5.26
CA VAL A 594 11.98 13.20 5.06
C VAL A 594 12.79 13.30 6.35
N SER A 595 12.63 14.39 7.11
CA SER A 595 13.28 14.56 8.41
C SER A 595 12.83 13.46 9.40
N TYR A 596 11.54 13.14 9.42
CA TYR A 596 11.03 12.01 10.21
C TYR A 596 11.67 10.69 9.77
N LEU A 597 11.66 10.37 8.47
CA LEU A 597 12.23 9.12 7.95
C LEU A 597 13.72 8.95 8.32
N ALA A 598 14.48 10.05 8.27
CA ALA A 598 15.90 10.04 8.60
C ALA A 598 16.20 9.88 10.10
N ASP A 599 15.36 10.48 10.94
CA ASP A 599 15.53 10.52 12.40
C ASP A 599 14.81 9.36 13.11
N ALA A 600 13.89 8.62 12.44
CA ALA A 600 13.01 7.63 13.04
C ALA A 600 13.75 6.65 13.97
N GLU A 601 13.31 6.60 15.23
CA GLU A 601 13.80 5.68 16.25
C GLU A 601 13.23 4.27 16.04
N ASP A 602 11.97 4.19 15.61
CA ASP A 602 11.28 2.94 15.33
C ASP A 602 11.72 2.36 13.98
N LYS A 603 12.18 1.12 13.99
CA LYS A 603 12.66 0.41 12.79
C LYS A 603 11.51 -0.34 12.11
N THR A 604 10.56 0.42 11.54
CA THR A 604 9.37 -0.09 10.85
C THR A 604 9.38 0.28 9.37
N CYS A 605 8.48 -0.30 8.58
CA CYS A 605 8.20 0.21 7.25
C CYS A 605 7.68 1.65 7.33
N PHE A 606 7.63 2.36 6.21
CA PHE A 606 7.20 3.75 6.21
C PHE A 606 5.79 3.90 6.82
N SER A 607 5.75 4.35 8.09
CA SER A 607 4.51 4.60 8.82
C SER A 607 3.81 5.86 8.27
N ASP A 608 2.51 5.78 8.10
CA ASP A 608 1.66 6.92 7.76
C ASP A 608 1.21 7.70 9.01
N TRP A 609 1.23 7.08 10.19
CA TRP A 609 0.82 7.70 11.46
C TRP A 609 2.04 7.96 12.35
N ILE A 610 2.43 9.23 12.45
CA ILE A 610 3.69 9.67 13.08
C ILE A 610 3.48 10.77 14.11
N GLU A 611 4.38 10.86 15.10
CA GLU A 611 4.47 11.98 16.02
C GLU A 611 5.08 13.20 15.33
N THR A 612 4.51 14.39 15.50
CA THR A 612 5.00 15.60 14.82
C THR A 612 6.16 16.28 15.56
N LYS A 613 6.34 15.99 16.84
CA LYS A 613 7.40 16.59 17.69
C LYS A 613 8.56 15.63 17.97
N LYS A 614 8.36 14.33 17.83
CA LYS A 614 9.34 13.28 18.13
C LYS A 614 9.52 12.37 16.90
N PRO A 615 10.71 11.77 16.70
CA PRO A 615 10.95 10.87 15.56
C PRO A 615 10.41 9.46 15.84
N LYS A 616 9.12 9.36 16.17
CA LYS A 616 8.44 8.11 16.53
C LYS A 616 7.19 7.91 15.71
N GLN A 617 6.94 6.65 15.36
CA GLN A 617 5.62 6.27 14.84
C GLN A 617 4.59 6.24 15.99
N SER A 618 3.35 6.55 15.67
CA SER A 618 2.20 6.34 16.58
C SER A 618 1.51 5.00 16.30
N GLY A 619 1.72 4.43 15.14
CA GLY A 619 1.17 3.16 14.68
C GLY A 619 1.22 3.05 13.16
N PHE A 620 0.52 2.05 12.60
CA PHE A 620 0.28 1.91 11.16
C PHE A 620 1.56 1.86 10.30
N ASP A 621 2.21 0.75 10.19
CA ASP A 621 3.28 0.55 9.23
C ASP A 621 2.85 -0.32 8.04
N HIS A 622 3.54 -0.22 6.92
CA HIS A 622 3.28 -0.95 5.68
C HIS A 622 1.86 -0.74 5.10
N ARG A 623 1.26 0.44 5.30
CA ARG A 623 -0.09 0.72 4.79
C ARG A 623 -0.08 1.21 3.34
N THR A 624 -1.12 0.82 2.62
CA THR A 624 -1.33 1.21 1.22
C THR A 624 -1.74 2.67 1.05
N VAL A 625 -2.19 3.33 2.12
CA VAL A 625 -2.54 4.77 2.14
C VAL A 625 -1.41 5.67 1.67
N GLN A 626 -0.16 5.20 1.74
CA GLN A 626 1.00 5.94 1.25
C GLN A 626 0.96 6.23 -0.27
N ALA A 627 0.10 5.57 -1.04
CA ALA A 627 -0.20 5.97 -2.41
C ALA A 627 -0.91 7.34 -2.50
N GLY A 628 -1.46 7.82 -1.39
CA GLY A 628 -2.01 9.17 -1.24
C GLY A 628 -0.98 10.30 -1.30
N LEU A 629 0.29 9.97 -1.11
CA LEU A 629 1.40 10.93 -1.29
C LEU A 629 1.45 11.49 -2.72
N TRP A 630 0.78 10.86 -3.70
CA TRP A 630 0.65 11.34 -5.08
C TRP A 630 -0.45 12.39 -5.28
N MET A 631 -1.17 12.79 -4.23
CA MET A 631 -2.20 13.84 -4.36
C MET A 631 -1.67 15.16 -4.97
N PRO A 632 -0.48 15.66 -4.63
CA PRO A 632 0.07 16.86 -5.28
C PRO A 632 0.23 16.70 -6.79
N VAL A 633 0.72 15.56 -7.28
CA VAL A 633 0.83 15.29 -8.73
C VAL A 633 -0.56 15.24 -9.39
N LEU A 634 -1.52 14.60 -8.74
CA LEU A 634 -2.90 14.56 -9.22
C LEU A 634 -3.53 15.97 -9.24
N ALA A 635 -3.36 16.74 -8.18
CA ALA A 635 -3.88 18.11 -8.07
C ALA A 635 -3.30 19.02 -9.15
N LYS A 636 -1.99 18.96 -9.40
CA LYS A 636 -1.30 19.74 -10.45
C LYS A 636 -1.87 19.52 -11.85
N LYS A 637 -2.46 18.36 -12.11
CA LYS A 637 -3.11 18.07 -13.39
C LYS A 637 -4.38 18.91 -13.62
N TYR A 638 -5.06 19.30 -12.56
CA TYR A 638 -6.37 19.95 -12.57
C TYR A 638 -6.35 21.41 -12.10
N ILE A 639 -5.51 21.75 -11.12
CA ILE A 639 -5.38 23.08 -10.56
C ILE A 639 -4.32 23.82 -11.40
N LYS A 640 -4.77 24.83 -12.16
CA LYS A 640 -3.89 25.68 -12.99
C LYS A 640 -3.54 26.96 -12.26
#